data_4aeaf05a7ff70fc07024e4989c60859a
#
_entry.id   4aeaf05a7ff70fc07024e4989c60859a
#
_cell.length_a   1.000
_cell.length_b   1.000
_cell.length_c   1.000
_cell.angle_alpha   90.00
_cell.angle_beta   90.00
_cell.angle_gamma   90.00
#
_symmetry.space_group_name_H-M   'P 1'
#
loop_
_entity.id
_entity.type
_entity.pdbx_description
1 polymer ?
#
loop_
_entity_poly.entity_id
_entity_poly.type
_entity_poly.pdbx_seq_one_letter_code
_entity_poly.pdbx_strand_id
1 'polypeptide(L)'
;MFLKSKVHLVTIAALYTVFPQTIIANQEASSTEASITVTGTREETLRAETSETVGQINDQELQATKPAHPSEIMERVPGVHINVTGGEGHMTSIRQPISTQPLYLYLEDGIPTRSTGFFNHNALYEVNVPQASGIEITKGPGTSLYGSDAIGGVINVITEAPPLEPELKLSLEAGEFGWKRLLTSAGKSWDDDGIRADINLTQTDGWRDATDYDRASATVRWDHFLQSGASLKTLLSTSNIDQQTAGSSRISEDDYNNNPTENYTPISYREVKATRLSTAYEKESHNTLLSLTPYVRNNFMEYMPNWSFSYDPSIKETESNSLGLLAKYRIDFKPLRTRLIFGADIDYTPGSRLEHSIDAVKTGDVYTSFTTAEKIYDYDVTYQAVSPYVHVETSPSENWRFNAGLRYDNLQYDYTNNMADGALVINPESTRFPVTYNHPVDAKVDFAHFSPKLGAAYTFNESLNGFASYRHAFRAPSEGQIFRPGSNDASLDLDPVKVDSFEIGLRGNPTKLLNYEVSIYYMTKKDDLVTYEDPVTEDRTTVNAGETLHRGIELGLNSQFSKDWKFSLSYAKNKHTFETWVERGTDFSGNEIQSAPEEVANTRINYSPSLLNGGRAELEWVHLGEYWMDQSNTQKYSGHELINLRMNYFATRTFETFIRLMNVTDKTYATSASFSRGESTFAPGMPRTLYAGAEYKF
;
A
#
# COMPACT_ATOMS: atom_id res chain seq x y z
N MET A 1 -13.10 33.10 -4.74
CA MET A 1 -13.62 33.83 -3.56
C MET A 1 -14.21 32.79 -2.62
N PHE A 2 -13.33 32.10 -1.89
CA PHE A 2 -13.69 30.95 -1.09
C PHE A 2 -13.95 31.34 0.37
N LEU A 3 -15.08 30.89 0.90
CA LEU A 3 -15.44 31.05 2.30
C LEU A 3 -14.60 30.08 3.15
N LYS A 4 -13.68 30.62 3.94
CA LYS A 4 -13.02 29.88 5.03
C LYS A 4 -14.04 29.67 6.17
N SER A 5 -14.54 28.45 6.31
CA SER A 5 -15.35 28.03 7.44
C SER A 5 -14.43 27.79 8.65
N LYS A 6 -14.47 28.67 9.64
CA LYS A 6 -13.80 28.46 10.94
C LYS A 6 -14.68 27.57 11.82
N VAL A 7 -14.22 26.37 12.08
CA VAL A 7 -14.81 25.51 13.12
C VAL A 7 -14.33 25.99 14.48
N HIS A 8 -15.25 26.45 15.36
CA HIS A 8 -14.94 26.83 16.73
C HIS A 8 -15.03 25.60 17.64
N LEU A 9 -13.91 25.23 18.25
CA LEU A 9 -13.86 24.19 19.28
C LEU A 9 -14.52 24.69 20.56
N VAL A 10 -15.56 23.98 21.02
CA VAL A 10 -16.20 24.23 22.31
C VAL A 10 -15.51 23.37 23.37
N THR A 11 -14.93 24.02 24.38
CA THR A 11 -14.28 23.37 25.52
C THR A 11 -15.34 23.06 26.57
N ILE A 12 -15.54 21.78 26.91
CA ILE A 12 -16.33 21.36 28.07
C ILE A 12 -15.38 20.67 29.06
N ALA A 13 -15.16 21.31 30.20
CA ALA A 13 -14.47 20.73 31.33
C ALA A 13 -15.52 20.28 32.37
N ALA A 14 -15.51 18.99 32.70
CA ALA A 14 -16.23 18.48 33.88
C ALA A 14 -15.31 17.54 34.67
N LEU A 15 -14.88 18.00 35.83
CA LEU A 15 -14.18 17.20 36.84
C LEU A 15 -15.19 16.44 37.70
N TYR A 16 -15.05 15.10 37.77
CA TYR A 16 -15.55 14.32 38.91
C TYR A 16 -14.46 13.40 39.43
N THR A 17 -14.19 13.48 40.71
CA THR A 17 -13.25 12.67 41.49
C THR A 17 -13.89 11.34 41.88
N VAL A 18 -13.27 10.21 41.51
CA VAL A 18 -13.61 8.88 42.03
C VAL A 18 -12.34 8.15 42.45
N PHE A 19 -12.36 7.58 43.65
CA PHE A 19 -11.26 6.84 44.28
C PHE A 19 -11.00 5.48 43.63
N PRO A 20 -9.75 4.98 43.64
CA PRO A 20 -9.41 3.72 42.98
C PRO A 20 -9.72 2.48 43.83
N GLN A 21 -10.46 1.52 43.29
CA GLN A 21 -10.44 0.15 43.78
C GLN A 21 -9.46 -0.68 42.90
N THR A 22 -8.43 -1.19 43.54
CA THR A 22 -7.45 -2.10 42.97
C THR A 22 -8.10 -3.48 42.72
N ILE A 23 -8.30 -3.84 41.46
CA ILE A 23 -8.67 -5.21 41.08
C ILE A 23 -7.53 -5.77 40.24
N ILE A 24 -6.86 -6.81 40.76
CA ILE A 24 -5.82 -7.58 40.06
C ILE A 24 -6.53 -8.41 39.00
N ALA A 25 -6.30 -8.11 37.72
CA ALA A 25 -6.71 -8.96 36.63
C ALA A 25 -5.59 -9.98 36.35
N ASN A 26 -5.84 -11.26 36.58
CA ASN A 26 -5.05 -12.34 36.03
C ASN A 26 -5.25 -12.32 34.50
N GLN A 27 -4.27 -11.81 33.76
CA GLN A 27 -4.15 -12.13 32.33
C GLN A 27 -3.60 -13.57 32.25
N GLU A 28 -4.45 -14.50 31.88
CA GLU A 28 -4.00 -15.81 31.39
C GLU A 28 -3.04 -15.58 30.24
N ALA A 29 -1.88 -16.22 30.28
CA ALA A 29 -0.92 -16.20 29.19
C ALA A 29 -1.64 -16.64 27.91
N SER A 30 -1.71 -15.73 26.95
CA SER A 30 -2.28 -15.94 25.62
C SER A 30 -1.81 -17.29 25.10
N SER A 31 -2.73 -18.24 24.98
CA SER A 31 -2.57 -19.39 24.10
C SER A 31 -2.17 -18.83 22.74
N THR A 32 -1.17 -19.39 22.08
CA THR A 32 -0.82 -19.10 20.69
C THR A 32 -2.05 -19.39 19.85
N GLU A 33 -2.91 -18.39 19.63
CA GLU A 33 -4.00 -18.49 18.68
C GLU A 33 -3.39 -18.75 17.31
N ALA A 34 -3.89 -19.79 16.65
CA ALA A 34 -3.45 -20.13 15.31
C ALA A 34 -3.77 -18.96 14.39
N SER A 35 -2.74 -18.29 13.86
CA SER A 35 -2.88 -17.13 12.98
C SER A 35 -3.61 -17.56 11.71
N ILE A 36 -4.77 -16.96 11.44
CA ILE A 36 -5.60 -17.18 10.24
C ILE A 36 -5.28 -16.07 9.25
N THR A 37 -5.22 -16.40 7.96
CA THR A 37 -5.09 -15.45 6.85
C THR A 37 -6.19 -15.70 5.83
N VAL A 38 -6.65 -14.65 5.19
CA VAL A 38 -7.67 -14.69 4.12
C VAL A 38 -7.06 -14.32 2.77
N THR A 39 -6.15 -13.35 2.74
CA THR A 39 -5.64 -12.76 1.48
C THR A 39 -4.87 -13.76 0.62
N GLY A 40 -4.13 -14.68 1.22
CA GLY A 40 -3.33 -15.66 0.49
C GLY A 40 -4.14 -16.67 -0.32
N THR A 41 -5.41 -16.93 0.05
CA THR A 41 -6.26 -17.95 -0.58
C THR A 41 -7.68 -17.47 -0.92
N ARG A 42 -8.04 -16.24 -0.55
CA ARG A 42 -9.43 -15.72 -0.50
C ARG A 42 -10.36 -16.57 0.39
N GLU A 43 -9.80 -17.35 1.31
CA GLU A 43 -10.47 -18.19 2.28
C GLU A 43 -9.73 -18.16 3.61
N GLU A 44 -10.46 -18.29 4.71
CA GLU A 44 -9.84 -18.46 6.02
C GLU A 44 -8.98 -19.71 6.03
N THR A 45 -7.70 -19.53 6.23
CA THR A 45 -6.69 -20.60 6.23
C THR A 45 -5.70 -20.35 7.35
N LEU A 46 -5.32 -21.42 8.06
CA LEU A 46 -4.23 -21.32 9.02
C LEU A 46 -2.95 -20.89 8.31
N ARG A 47 -2.29 -19.85 8.78
CA ARG A 47 -1.02 -19.39 8.20
C ARG A 47 0.02 -20.50 8.10
N ALA A 48 0.05 -21.41 9.06
CA ALA A 48 0.93 -22.59 9.05
C ALA A 48 0.71 -23.52 7.83
N GLU A 49 -0.49 -23.54 7.28
CA GLU A 49 -0.89 -24.37 6.14
C GLU A 49 -0.75 -23.68 4.79
N THR A 50 -0.43 -22.37 4.75
CA THR A 50 -0.24 -21.65 3.47
C THR A 50 1.10 -22.03 2.85
N SER A 51 1.14 -22.08 1.52
CA SER A 51 2.38 -22.36 0.76
C SER A 51 3.15 -21.11 0.36
N GLU A 52 2.73 -19.96 0.85
CA GLU A 52 3.30 -18.65 0.52
C GLU A 52 3.48 -17.80 1.78
N THR A 53 4.33 -16.79 1.70
CA THR A 53 4.55 -15.86 2.82
C THR A 53 3.45 -14.81 2.86
N VAL A 54 2.71 -14.78 3.96
CA VAL A 54 1.73 -13.73 4.27
C VAL A 54 2.13 -13.05 5.56
N GLY A 55 2.48 -11.76 5.46
CA GLY A 55 2.69 -10.90 6.62
C GLY A 55 1.36 -10.50 7.22
N GLN A 56 1.30 -10.44 8.55
CA GLN A 56 0.09 -10.05 9.28
C GLN A 56 0.42 -9.02 10.33
N ILE A 57 -0.43 -8.01 10.40
CA ILE A 57 -0.48 -7.00 11.44
C ILE A 57 -1.88 -7.09 12.04
N ASN A 58 -1.99 -7.42 13.31
CA ASN A 58 -3.27 -7.55 13.98
C ASN A 58 -3.70 -6.24 14.67
N ASP A 59 -4.94 -6.19 15.16
CA ASP A 59 -5.51 -5.05 15.88
C ASP A 59 -4.63 -4.64 17.08
N GLN A 60 -4.17 -5.59 17.89
CA GLN A 60 -3.33 -5.29 19.07
C GLN A 60 -2.06 -4.54 18.69
N GLU A 61 -1.42 -4.90 17.59
CA GLU A 61 -0.22 -4.23 17.08
C GLU A 61 -0.54 -2.83 16.55
N LEU A 62 -1.63 -2.67 15.80
CA LEU A 62 -2.12 -1.37 15.32
C LEU A 62 -2.45 -0.43 16.47
N GLN A 63 -3.26 -0.89 17.44
CA GLN A 63 -3.69 -0.11 18.60
C GLN A 63 -2.51 0.30 19.49
N ALA A 64 -1.55 -0.58 19.69
CA ALA A 64 -0.39 -0.28 20.51
C ALA A 64 0.66 0.60 19.81
N THR A 65 0.69 0.61 18.47
CA THR A 65 1.62 1.43 17.69
C THR A 65 1.09 2.84 17.47
N LYS A 66 -0.26 2.98 17.29
CA LYS A 66 -0.92 4.26 16.97
C LYS A 66 -0.21 4.98 15.80
N PRO A 67 0.00 4.36 14.62
CA PRO A 67 0.85 4.92 13.58
C PRO A 67 0.28 6.25 13.06
N ALA A 68 1.15 7.25 12.84
CA ALA A 68 0.78 8.49 12.16
C ALA A 68 0.71 8.29 10.64
N HIS A 69 1.57 7.42 10.10
CA HIS A 69 1.60 7.06 8.69
C HIS A 69 1.64 5.52 8.54
N PRO A 70 1.05 4.92 7.49
CA PRO A 70 1.07 3.47 7.27
C PRO A 70 2.47 2.83 7.26
N SER A 71 3.52 3.56 6.88
CA SER A 71 4.91 3.06 6.91
C SER A 71 5.32 2.56 8.30
N GLU A 72 4.94 3.26 9.37
CA GLU A 72 5.35 2.92 10.74
C GLU A 72 4.88 1.54 11.21
N ILE A 73 3.84 1.01 10.58
CA ILE A 73 3.28 -0.29 10.97
C ILE A 73 3.62 -1.38 9.93
N MET A 74 3.64 -1.06 8.63
CA MET A 74 3.85 -2.05 7.58
C MET A 74 5.32 -2.50 7.49
N GLU A 75 6.27 -1.65 7.81
CA GLU A 75 7.71 -1.98 7.89
C GLU A 75 8.07 -2.98 9.00
N ARG A 76 7.09 -3.32 9.85
CA ARG A 76 7.21 -4.39 10.84
C ARG A 76 7.07 -5.79 10.24
N VAL A 77 6.68 -5.89 8.98
CA VAL A 77 6.61 -7.15 8.23
C VAL A 77 7.94 -7.35 7.47
N PRO A 78 8.58 -8.53 7.59
CA PRO A 78 9.85 -8.80 6.91
C PRO A 78 9.79 -8.55 5.41
N GLY A 79 10.75 -7.79 4.87
CA GLY A 79 10.85 -7.50 3.44
C GLY A 79 9.83 -6.50 2.90
N VAL A 80 9.11 -5.80 3.77
CA VAL A 80 8.21 -4.70 3.41
C VAL A 80 8.85 -3.37 3.79
N HIS A 81 8.93 -2.46 2.84
CA HIS A 81 9.32 -1.07 3.06
C HIS A 81 8.31 -0.14 2.40
N ILE A 82 7.91 0.90 3.11
CA ILE A 82 6.99 1.94 2.64
C ILE A 82 7.72 3.27 2.65
N ASN A 83 8.21 3.69 1.51
CA ASN A 83 8.88 4.97 1.37
C ASN A 83 7.85 6.12 1.41
N VAL A 84 8.02 7.04 2.35
CA VAL A 84 7.17 8.24 2.49
C VAL A 84 7.59 9.28 1.46
N THR A 85 6.65 9.85 0.71
CA THR A 85 6.95 10.86 -0.31
C THR A 85 6.57 12.28 0.12
N GLY A 86 5.44 12.48 0.73
CA GLY A 86 4.99 13.78 1.24
C GLY A 86 3.55 13.65 1.70
N GLY A 87 3.22 14.21 2.85
CA GLY A 87 1.92 14.06 3.48
C GLY A 87 1.56 12.59 3.66
N GLU A 88 0.44 12.18 3.11
CA GLU A 88 -0.02 10.79 3.05
C GLU A 88 0.61 9.98 1.88
N GLY A 89 1.44 10.61 1.06
CA GLY A 89 2.04 9.99 -0.12
C GLY A 89 3.08 8.92 0.23
N HIS A 90 3.06 7.82 -0.51
CA HIS A 90 3.95 6.68 -0.26
C HIS A 90 4.29 5.89 -1.54
N MET A 91 5.38 5.15 -1.47
CA MET A 91 5.75 4.12 -2.46
C MET A 91 6.05 2.83 -1.72
N THR A 92 5.41 1.74 -2.13
CA THR A 92 5.62 0.42 -1.54
C THR A 92 6.79 -0.29 -2.22
N SER A 93 7.59 -1.02 -1.43
CA SER A 93 8.65 -1.90 -1.88
C SER A 93 8.54 -3.26 -1.17
N ILE A 94 8.16 -4.30 -1.91
CA ILE A 94 8.09 -5.68 -1.45
C ILE A 94 8.72 -6.54 -2.53
N ARG A 95 9.92 -7.09 -2.29
CA ARG A 95 10.67 -7.91 -3.26
C ARG A 95 10.91 -7.21 -4.61
N GLN A 96 10.77 -5.90 -4.66
CA GLN A 96 10.93 -5.02 -5.82
C GLN A 96 11.62 -3.73 -5.37
N PRO A 97 12.27 -2.98 -6.26
CA PRO A 97 12.77 -1.64 -5.97
C PRO A 97 11.65 -0.69 -5.52
N ILE A 98 12.01 0.37 -4.81
CA ILE A 98 11.11 1.50 -4.54
C ILE A 98 10.75 2.14 -5.88
N SER A 99 9.45 2.16 -6.22
CA SER A 99 8.99 2.58 -7.54
C SER A 99 7.58 3.12 -7.49
N THR A 100 7.26 3.98 -8.46
CA THR A 100 5.89 4.43 -8.77
C THR A 100 5.19 3.55 -9.81
N GLN A 101 5.79 2.42 -10.19
CA GLN A 101 5.19 1.46 -11.11
C GLN A 101 4.00 0.74 -10.46
N PRO A 102 3.01 0.28 -11.26
CA PRO A 102 1.86 -0.50 -10.76
C PRO A 102 2.27 -1.94 -10.43
N LEU A 103 2.86 -2.15 -9.26
CA LEU A 103 3.41 -3.43 -8.82
C LEU A 103 2.60 -4.07 -7.70
N TYR A 104 1.76 -3.29 -7.01
CA TYR A 104 1.05 -3.73 -5.80
C TYR A 104 -0.44 -3.45 -5.93
N LEU A 105 -1.24 -4.43 -5.50
CA LEU A 105 -2.68 -4.27 -5.39
C LEU A 105 -3.07 -3.96 -3.95
N TYR A 106 -3.81 -2.88 -3.76
CA TYR A 106 -4.35 -2.47 -2.46
C TYR A 106 -5.81 -2.82 -2.37
N LEU A 107 -6.18 -3.47 -1.26
CA LEU A 107 -7.53 -3.94 -1.01
C LEU A 107 -8.06 -3.39 0.32
N GLU A 108 -9.37 -3.23 0.39
CA GLU A 108 -10.13 -3.08 1.62
C GLU A 108 -11.16 -4.22 1.69
N ASP A 109 -11.05 -5.08 2.69
CA ASP A 109 -11.85 -6.32 2.82
C ASP A 109 -11.87 -7.19 1.54
N GLY A 110 -10.73 -7.28 0.85
CA GLY A 110 -10.59 -8.07 -0.38
C GLY A 110 -11.05 -7.38 -1.66
N ILE A 111 -11.56 -6.15 -1.59
CA ILE A 111 -12.02 -5.36 -2.74
C ILE A 111 -10.92 -4.39 -3.15
N PRO A 112 -10.49 -4.36 -4.43
CA PRO A 112 -9.52 -3.39 -4.90
C PRO A 112 -9.96 -1.95 -4.67
N THR A 113 -9.08 -1.12 -4.12
CA THR A 113 -9.37 0.30 -3.85
C THR A 113 -9.58 1.10 -5.12
N ARG A 114 -8.91 0.69 -6.21
CA ARG A 114 -9.06 1.23 -7.57
C ARG A 114 -9.17 0.11 -8.59
N SER A 115 -9.71 0.43 -9.77
CA SER A 115 -9.62 -0.45 -10.93
C SER A 115 -8.15 -0.59 -11.37
N THR A 116 -7.73 -1.79 -11.74
CA THR A 116 -6.37 -2.06 -12.24
C THR A 116 -6.07 -1.32 -13.55
N GLY A 117 -7.10 -0.89 -14.27
CA GLY A 117 -6.95 -0.03 -15.45
C GLY A 117 -6.51 1.40 -15.11
N PHE A 118 -6.86 1.90 -13.91
CA PHE A 118 -6.60 3.26 -13.43
C PHE A 118 -5.63 3.25 -12.25
N PHE A 119 -4.37 3.13 -12.57
CA PHE A 119 -3.31 2.92 -11.58
C PHE A 119 -3.09 4.10 -10.62
N ASN A 120 -2.85 3.78 -9.36
CA ASN A 120 -2.34 4.71 -8.35
C ASN A 120 -1.46 4.00 -7.32
N HIS A 121 -0.17 4.33 -7.27
CA HIS A 121 0.80 3.76 -6.34
C HIS A 121 0.62 4.20 -4.88
N ASN A 122 -0.18 5.22 -4.62
CA ASN A 122 -0.44 5.76 -3.27
C ASN A 122 -1.80 5.29 -2.69
N ALA A 123 -2.40 4.22 -3.17
CA ALA A 123 -3.78 3.87 -2.85
C ALA A 123 -4.07 3.54 -1.37
N LEU A 124 -3.06 3.35 -0.51
CA LEU A 124 -3.26 3.17 0.94
C LEU A 124 -3.88 4.39 1.63
N TYR A 125 -3.66 5.60 1.14
CA TYR A 125 -4.30 6.78 1.72
C TYR A 125 -5.83 6.79 1.54
N GLU A 126 -6.36 6.01 0.60
CA GLU A 126 -7.80 5.86 0.41
C GLU A 126 -8.47 4.95 1.44
N VAL A 127 -7.69 4.30 2.32
CA VAL A 127 -8.18 3.38 3.34
C VAL A 127 -7.90 3.93 4.73
N ASN A 128 -8.83 3.74 5.67
CA ASN A 128 -8.70 4.20 7.05
C ASN A 128 -7.89 3.20 7.90
N VAL A 129 -6.60 3.14 7.67
CA VAL A 129 -5.67 2.20 8.34
C VAL A 129 -5.67 2.32 9.87
N PRO A 130 -5.70 3.52 10.51
CA PRO A 130 -5.63 3.61 11.98
C PRO A 130 -6.79 2.94 12.74
N GLN A 131 -7.93 2.70 12.08
CA GLN A 131 -9.12 2.09 12.69
C GLN A 131 -9.45 0.72 12.07
N ALA A 132 -8.48 0.10 11.39
CA ALA A 132 -8.61 -1.25 10.85
C ALA A 132 -8.44 -2.32 11.95
N SER A 133 -9.01 -3.52 11.76
CA SER A 133 -8.76 -4.68 12.61
C SER A 133 -7.43 -5.37 12.30
N GLY A 134 -6.88 -5.12 11.13
CA GLY A 134 -5.59 -5.68 10.73
C GLY A 134 -5.20 -5.38 9.29
N ILE A 135 -3.98 -5.80 8.94
CA ILE A 135 -3.46 -5.71 7.59
C ILE A 135 -2.83 -7.05 7.25
N GLU A 136 -3.16 -7.58 6.09
CA GLU A 136 -2.51 -8.75 5.52
C GLU A 136 -1.71 -8.36 4.27
N ILE A 137 -0.48 -8.88 4.17
CA ILE A 137 0.45 -8.57 3.09
C ILE A 137 0.91 -9.88 2.46
N THR A 138 0.36 -10.24 1.30
CA THR A 138 0.88 -11.32 0.48
C THR A 138 2.08 -10.81 -0.28
N LYS A 139 3.25 -11.46 -0.10
CA LYS A 139 4.50 -11.03 -0.73
C LYS A 139 4.75 -11.79 -2.04
N GLY A 140 5.18 -11.04 -3.08
CA GLY A 140 5.34 -11.57 -4.43
C GLY A 140 4.00 -11.76 -5.16
N PRO A 141 3.99 -12.43 -6.33
CA PRO A 141 2.84 -12.50 -7.23
C PRO A 141 1.54 -12.99 -6.59
N GLY A 142 0.47 -12.20 -6.72
CA GLY A 142 -0.89 -12.50 -6.27
C GLY A 142 -1.94 -12.57 -7.39
N THR A 143 -1.52 -12.48 -8.65
CA THR A 143 -2.44 -12.34 -9.79
C THR A 143 -3.33 -13.54 -10.04
N SER A 144 -2.90 -14.74 -9.66
CA SER A 144 -3.73 -15.95 -9.74
C SER A 144 -5.02 -15.89 -8.90
N LEU A 145 -5.11 -14.91 -7.99
CA LEU A 145 -6.31 -14.65 -7.19
C LEU A 145 -6.91 -13.27 -7.49
N TYR A 146 -6.09 -12.25 -7.71
CA TYR A 146 -6.52 -10.85 -7.71
C TYR A 146 -6.39 -10.15 -9.06
N GLY A 147 -5.76 -10.78 -10.07
CA GLY A 147 -5.57 -10.22 -11.41
C GLY A 147 -4.39 -9.26 -11.52
N SER A 148 -4.39 -8.42 -12.55
CA SER A 148 -3.33 -7.46 -12.88
C SER A 148 -2.92 -6.59 -11.69
N ASP A 149 -1.68 -6.06 -11.73
CA ASP A 149 -1.04 -5.18 -10.75
C ASP A 149 -0.63 -5.84 -9.40
N ALA A 150 -0.98 -7.11 -9.18
CA ALA A 150 -0.55 -7.87 -8.02
C ALA A 150 0.77 -8.63 -8.29
N ILE A 151 1.76 -8.01 -8.94
CA ILE A 151 3.02 -8.69 -9.31
C ILE A 151 4.09 -8.64 -8.21
N GLY A 152 4.13 -7.57 -7.41
CA GLY A 152 5.02 -7.42 -6.25
C GLY A 152 4.38 -7.84 -4.94
N GLY A 153 3.05 -7.78 -4.85
CA GLY A 153 2.30 -8.16 -3.65
C GLY A 153 0.87 -7.66 -3.63
N VAL A 154 0.15 -8.10 -2.61
CA VAL A 154 -1.22 -7.67 -2.29
C VAL A 154 -1.26 -7.20 -0.85
N ILE A 155 -1.80 -6.01 -0.62
CA ILE A 155 -1.95 -5.40 0.69
C ILE A 155 -3.45 -5.27 0.95
N ASN A 156 -3.96 -5.98 1.94
CA ASN A 156 -5.39 -6.01 2.28
C ASN A 156 -5.59 -5.45 3.68
N VAL A 157 -6.28 -4.33 3.78
CA VAL A 157 -6.69 -3.72 5.05
C VAL A 157 -8.06 -4.28 5.42
N ILE A 158 -8.15 -4.85 6.61
CA ILE A 158 -9.36 -5.53 7.09
C ILE A 158 -10.09 -4.59 8.05
N THR A 159 -11.37 -4.33 7.77
CA THR A 159 -12.20 -3.44 8.60
C THR A 159 -12.60 -4.11 9.90
N GLU A 160 -12.70 -3.30 10.96
CA GLU A 160 -13.13 -3.77 12.29
C GLU A 160 -14.62 -4.18 12.26
N ALA A 161 -14.94 -5.28 12.93
CA ALA A 161 -16.30 -5.76 13.04
C ALA A 161 -17.13 -4.92 14.05
N PRO A 162 -18.47 -4.89 13.91
CA PRO A 162 -19.33 -4.32 14.95
C PRO A 162 -19.11 -5.01 16.29
N PRO A 163 -18.94 -4.24 17.40
CA PRO A 163 -18.74 -4.81 18.72
C PRO A 163 -20.03 -5.44 19.24
N LEU A 164 -19.93 -6.50 20.05
CA LEU A 164 -21.07 -7.18 20.65
C LEU A 164 -21.84 -6.28 21.62
N GLU A 165 -21.12 -5.53 22.46
CA GLU A 165 -21.68 -4.57 23.39
C GLU A 165 -21.57 -3.14 22.80
N PRO A 166 -22.46 -2.20 23.22
CA PRO A 166 -22.33 -0.82 22.79
C PRO A 166 -20.95 -0.26 23.11
N GLU A 167 -20.28 0.27 22.13
CA GLU A 167 -18.96 0.87 22.25
C GLU A 167 -18.93 2.25 21.61
N LEU A 168 -18.36 3.21 22.32
CA LEU A 168 -17.93 4.49 21.76
C LEU A 168 -16.48 4.71 22.15
N LYS A 169 -15.60 4.88 21.18
CA LYS A 169 -14.17 5.15 21.37
C LYS A 169 -13.83 6.52 20.80
N LEU A 170 -13.12 7.31 21.54
CA LEU A 170 -12.64 8.64 21.15
C LEU A 170 -11.15 8.73 21.42
N SER A 171 -10.34 8.97 20.38
CA SER A 171 -8.91 9.23 20.49
C SER A 171 -8.58 10.63 19.99
N LEU A 172 -7.85 11.39 20.78
CA LEU A 172 -7.33 12.71 20.46
C LEU A 172 -5.81 12.66 20.50
N GLU A 173 -5.20 13.11 19.44
CA GLU A 173 -3.75 13.11 19.30
C GLU A 173 -3.25 14.46 18.81
N ALA A 174 -2.06 14.85 19.27
CA ALA A 174 -1.34 16.03 18.82
C ALA A 174 0.15 15.73 18.72
N GLY A 175 0.82 16.44 17.83
CA GLY A 175 2.27 16.30 17.63
C GLY A 175 2.90 17.62 17.20
N GLU A 176 4.19 17.60 16.96
CA GLU A 176 4.93 18.72 16.39
C GLU A 176 4.42 19.06 14.98
N PHE A 177 4.84 20.18 14.45
CA PHE A 177 4.45 20.67 13.10
C PHE A 177 2.93 20.80 12.91
N GLY A 178 2.20 21.18 13.97
CA GLY A 178 0.75 21.36 13.91
C GLY A 178 -0.05 20.08 13.72
N TRP A 179 0.58 18.89 13.76
CA TRP A 179 -0.09 17.63 13.55
C TRP A 179 -1.15 17.35 14.62
N LYS A 180 -2.36 17.00 14.18
CA LYS A 180 -3.51 16.68 15.02
C LYS A 180 -4.33 15.58 14.38
N ARG A 181 -4.86 14.68 15.22
CA ARG A 181 -5.75 13.61 14.77
C ARG A 181 -6.90 13.38 15.75
N LEU A 182 -8.10 13.27 15.22
CA LEU A 182 -9.28 12.79 15.91
C LEU A 182 -9.71 11.48 15.29
N LEU A 183 -9.75 10.40 16.10
CA LEU A 183 -10.36 9.14 15.74
C LEU A 183 -11.61 8.93 16.60
N THR A 184 -12.72 8.59 15.98
CA THR A 184 -13.96 8.25 16.66
C THR A 184 -14.49 6.95 16.08
N SER A 185 -14.80 5.98 16.94
CA SER A 185 -15.43 4.71 16.57
C SER A 185 -16.67 4.51 17.42
N ALA A 186 -17.79 4.16 16.80
CA ALA A 186 -19.02 3.83 17.51
C ALA A 186 -19.66 2.57 16.90
N GLY A 187 -20.16 1.68 17.75
CA GLY A 187 -20.77 0.46 17.23
C GLY A 187 -21.57 -0.29 18.28
N LYS A 188 -22.37 -1.23 17.79
CA LYS A 188 -23.19 -2.15 18.60
C LYS A 188 -23.69 -3.29 17.71
N SER A 189 -23.85 -4.46 18.32
CA SER A 189 -24.65 -5.57 17.74
C SER A 189 -25.92 -5.80 18.55
N TRP A 190 -26.96 -6.28 17.87
CA TRP A 190 -28.24 -6.65 18.47
C TRP A 190 -28.92 -7.71 17.60
N ASP A 191 -29.46 -8.76 18.21
CA ASP A 191 -30.09 -9.88 17.53
C ASP A 191 -29.26 -10.37 16.31
N ASP A 192 -29.76 -10.15 15.11
CA ASP A 192 -29.14 -10.56 13.85
C ASP A 192 -28.36 -9.41 13.15
N ASP A 193 -28.24 -8.25 13.76
CA ASP A 193 -27.64 -7.04 13.19
C ASP A 193 -26.44 -6.55 14.00
N GLY A 194 -25.50 -5.95 13.33
CA GLY A 194 -24.42 -5.18 13.93
C GLY A 194 -24.03 -3.98 13.06
N ILE A 195 -23.76 -2.84 13.68
CA ILE A 195 -23.31 -1.64 12.99
C ILE A 195 -22.07 -1.07 13.66
N ARG A 196 -21.13 -0.59 12.85
CA ARG A 196 -19.96 0.17 13.29
C ARG A 196 -19.73 1.35 12.37
N ALA A 197 -19.36 2.49 12.93
CA ALA A 197 -18.93 3.66 12.19
C ALA A 197 -17.62 4.18 12.77
N ASP A 198 -16.68 4.49 11.89
CA ASP A 198 -15.37 5.02 12.21
C ASP A 198 -15.14 6.33 11.46
N ILE A 199 -14.53 7.32 12.12
CA ILE A 199 -14.19 8.63 11.56
C ILE A 199 -12.73 8.94 11.89
N ASN A 200 -11.98 9.38 10.90
CA ASN A 200 -10.60 9.83 11.03
C ASN A 200 -10.48 11.24 10.44
N LEU A 201 -10.17 12.21 11.27
CA LEU A 201 -9.84 13.58 10.87
C LEU A 201 -8.38 13.84 11.27
N THR A 202 -7.53 14.08 10.29
CA THR A 202 -6.10 14.34 10.51
C THR A 202 -5.69 15.59 9.77
N GLN A 203 -4.87 16.44 10.39
CA GLN A 203 -4.28 17.61 9.76
C GLN A 203 -2.85 17.83 10.26
N THR A 204 -2.03 18.49 9.46
CA THR A 204 -0.70 18.97 9.83
C THR A 204 -0.32 20.21 9.05
N ASP A 205 0.52 21.07 9.64
CA ASP A 205 1.12 22.20 8.91
C ASP A 205 2.34 21.74 8.07
N GLY A 206 2.78 20.47 8.27
CA GLY A 206 3.98 19.92 7.63
C GLY A 206 5.28 20.37 8.32
N TRP A 207 6.32 19.54 8.25
CA TRP A 207 7.63 19.88 8.83
C TRP A 207 8.57 20.61 7.86
N ARG A 208 8.25 20.54 6.55
CA ARG A 208 8.90 21.32 5.48
C ARG A 208 7.96 22.39 4.99
N ASP A 209 8.52 23.40 4.30
CA ASP A 209 7.75 24.49 3.72
C ASP A 209 6.72 23.94 2.70
N ALA A 210 5.46 24.38 2.80
CA ALA A 210 4.35 23.96 1.93
C ALA A 210 4.24 22.41 1.81
N THR A 211 4.14 21.72 2.95
CA THR A 211 3.91 20.26 3.01
C THR A 211 2.76 19.89 3.95
N ASP A 212 1.86 20.83 4.16
CA ASP A 212 0.65 20.64 4.94
C ASP A 212 -0.32 19.67 4.26
N TYR A 213 -1.15 19.01 5.05
CA TYR A 213 -2.27 18.23 4.54
C TYR A 213 -3.45 18.16 5.52
N ASP A 214 -4.63 17.99 4.93
CA ASP A 214 -5.88 17.68 5.61
C ASP A 214 -6.43 16.35 5.11
N ARG A 215 -6.90 15.50 6.03
CA ARG A 215 -7.56 14.23 5.75
C ARG A 215 -8.87 14.13 6.50
N ALA A 216 -9.93 13.72 5.78
CA ALA A 216 -11.19 13.29 6.37
C ALA A 216 -11.59 11.93 5.78
N SER A 217 -11.71 10.91 6.63
CA SER A 217 -12.13 9.57 6.22
C SER A 217 -13.25 9.07 7.13
N ALA A 218 -14.16 8.31 6.56
CA ALA A 218 -15.22 7.64 7.30
C ALA A 218 -15.45 6.23 6.75
N THR A 219 -15.75 5.30 7.66
CA THR A 219 -16.12 3.91 7.33
C THR A 219 -17.38 3.56 8.09
N VAL A 220 -18.36 2.96 7.41
CA VAL A 220 -19.56 2.41 8.05
C VAL A 220 -19.69 0.96 7.62
N ARG A 221 -19.71 0.06 8.57
CA ARG A 221 -19.93 -1.38 8.36
C ARG A 221 -21.23 -1.80 9.03
N TRP A 222 -22.07 -2.53 8.27
CA TRP A 222 -23.28 -3.17 8.74
C TRP A 222 -23.20 -4.66 8.42
N ASP A 223 -23.25 -5.48 9.46
CA ASP A 223 -23.31 -6.93 9.38
C ASP A 223 -24.73 -7.38 9.72
N HIS A 224 -25.33 -8.23 8.88
CA HIS A 224 -26.69 -8.76 9.07
C HIS A 224 -26.75 -10.27 8.81
N PHE A 225 -27.34 -11.01 9.72
CA PHE A 225 -27.54 -12.44 9.62
C PHE A 225 -28.98 -12.76 9.21
N LEU A 226 -29.13 -13.38 8.04
CA LEU A 226 -30.43 -13.75 7.50
C LEU A 226 -30.94 -15.03 8.15
N GLN A 227 -32.25 -15.16 8.31
CA GLN A 227 -32.91 -16.41 8.80
C GLN A 227 -32.57 -17.64 7.96
N SER A 228 -32.13 -17.48 6.72
CA SER A 228 -31.66 -18.55 5.84
C SER A 228 -30.27 -19.10 6.21
N GLY A 229 -29.63 -18.56 7.24
CA GLY A 229 -28.25 -18.85 7.64
C GLY A 229 -27.19 -18.19 6.74
N ALA A 230 -27.58 -17.23 5.89
CA ALA A 230 -26.63 -16.41 5.15
C ALA A 230 -26.29 -15.14 5.92
N SER A 231 -25.12 -14.56 5.64
CA SER A 231 -24.69 -13.25 6.18
C SER A 231 -24.60 -12.22 5.08
N LEU A 232 -24.83 -10.98 5.44
CA LEU A 232 -24.57 -9.80 4.64
C LEU A 232 -23.56 -8.94 5.41
N LYS A 233 -22.46 -8.55 4.76
CA LYS A 233 -21.53 -7.54 5.25
C LYS A 233 -21.55 -6.37 4.27
N THR A 234 -22.13 -5.26 4.66
CA THR A 234 -22.18 -4.03 3.87
C THR A 234 -21.18 -3.04 4.41
N LEU A 235 -20.33 -2.53 3.55
CA LEU A 235 -19.26 -1.59 3.87
C LEU A 235 -19.37 -0.34 2.98
N LEU A 236 -19.49 0.81 3.60
CA LEU A 236 -19.32 2.12 2.97
C LEU A 236 -18.04 2.75 3.51
N SER A 237 -17.11 3.10 2.65
CA SER A 237 -15.92 3.87 3.03
C SER A 237 -15.75 5.08 2.13
N THR A 238 -15.30 6.18 2.71
CA THR A 238 -14.96 7.41 1.99
C THR A 238 -13.71 8.04 2.56
N SER A 239 -12.89 8.63 1.69
CA SER A 239 -11.68 9.35 2.06
C SER A 239 -11.54 10.59 1.19
N ASN A 240 -11.23 11.72 1.83
CA ASN A 240 -10.90 12.99 1.18
C ASN A 240 -9.57 13.48 1.74
N ILE A 241 -8.61 13.75 0.86
CA ILE A 241 -7.28 14.23 1.21
C ILE A 241 -6.96 15.43 0.34
N ASP A 242 -6.56 16.51 0.97
CA ASP A 242 -5.99 17.71 0.34
C ASP A 242 -4.60 17.92 0.92
N GLN A 243 -3.57 17.88 0.08
CA GLN A 243 -2.20 18.05 0.52
C GLN A 243 -1.38 18.94 -0.40
N GLN A 244 -0.49 19.73 0.18
CA GLN A 244 0.57 20.41 -0.52
C GLN A 244 1.71 19.43 -0.83
N THR A 245 2.42 19.65 -1.93
CA THR A 245 3.52 18.83 -2.41
C THR A 245 3.10 17.42 -2.80
N ALA A 246 2.80 17.22 -4.09
CA ALA A 246 2.35 15.94 -4.65
C ALA A 246 3.44 14.85 -4.74
N GLY A 247 4.62 15.06 -4.19
CA GLY A 247 5.72 14.10 -4.25
C GLY A 247 6.82 14.37 -3.24
N SER A 248 8.00 13.82 -3.48
CA SER A 248 9.11 13.84 -2.51
C SER A 248 9.85 15.18 -2.39
N SER A 249 9.70 16.11 -3.33
CA SER A 249 10.41 17.42 -3.37
C SER A 249 11.89 17.31 -2.97
N ARG A 250 12.69 16.64 -3.82
CA ARG A 250 14.15 16.52 -3.59
C ARG A 250 14.82 17.87 -3.75
N ILE A 251 15.84 18.12 -2.91
CA ILE A 251 16.64 19.32 -2.89
C ILE A 251 18.12 18.97 -3.11
N SER A 252 18.98 19.96 -3.34
CA SER A 252 20.41 19.80 -3.50
C SER A 252 21.05 19.20 -2.25
N GLU A 253 22.26 18.63 -2.36
CA GLU A 253 23.00 18.12 -1.22
C GLU A 253 23.35 19.22 -0.21
N ASP A 254 23.59 20.46 -0.67
CA ASP A 254 23.85 21.60 0.21
C ASP A 254 22.63 21.97 1.04
N ASP A 255 21.47 22.11 0.42
CA ASP A 255 20.22 22.41 1.14
C ASP A 255 19.77 21.24 2.03
N TYR A 256 19.99 20.01 1.58
CA TYR A 256 19.73 18.82 2.41
C TYR A 256 20.51 18.85 3.73
N ASN A 257 21.75 19.33 3.70
CA ASN A 257 22.60 19.41 4.89
C ASN A 257 22.37 20.68 5.72
N ASN A 258 22.02 21.81 5.09
CA ASN A 258 22.01 23.12 5.73
C ASN A 258 20.61 23.73 5.87
N ASN A 259 19.68 23.43 4.95
CA ASN A 259 18.32 23.98 4.88
C ASN A 259 17.28 22.87 4.60
N PRO A 260 17.17 21.81 5.40
CA PRO A 260 16.35 20.62 5.07
C PRO A 260 14.84 20.88 5.03
N THR A 261 14.36 22.02 5.51
CA THR A 261 12.96 22.45 5.40
C THR A 261 12.61 23.02 4.03
N GLU A 262 13.61 23.40 3.22
CA GLU A 262 13.40 23.98 1.90
C GLU A 262 12.59 23.07 0.99
N ASN A 263 11.66 23.66 0.23
CA ASN A 263 10.84 22.98 -0.75
C ASN A 263 10.96 23.70 -2.10
N TYR A 264 11.59 23.07 -3.09
CA TYR A 264 11.76 23.65 -4.43
C TYR A 264 10.45 23.72 -5.23
N THR A 265 9.40 23.06 -4.75
CA THR A 265 8.13 22.89 -5.47
C THR A 265 6.90 23.17 -4.60
N PRO A 266 6.85 24.32 -3.87
CA PRO A 266 5.77 24.63 -2.94
C PRO A 266 4.41 24.84 -3.64
N ILE A 267 4.40 25.03 -4.97
CA ILE A 267 3.17 25.15 -5.77
C ILE A 267 2.53 23.81 -6.09
N SER A 268 3.24 22.70 -5.88
CA SER A 268 2.72 21.37 -6.18
C SER A 268 1.71 20.92 -5.13
N TYR A 269 0.70 20.16 -5.55
CA TYR A 269 -0.38 19.71 -4.67
C TYR A 269 -1.01 18.40 -5.15
N ARG A 270 -1.83 17.79 -4.29
CA ARG A 270 -2.67 16.63 -4.63
C ARG A 270 -3.98 16.69 -3.85
N GLU A 271 -5.09 16.57 -4.57
CA GLU A 271 -6.42 16.31 -4.02
C GLU A 271 -6.87 14.91 -4.40
N VAL A 272 -7.40 14.15 -3.42
CA VAL A 272 -7.90 12.78 -3.64
C VAL A 272 -9.25 12.63 -2.97
N LYS A 273 -10.21 12.09 -3.72
CA LYS A 273 -11.53 11.69 -3.21
C LYS A 273 -11.79 10.25 -3.63
N ALA A 274 -12.11 9.40 -2.67
CA ALA A 274 -12.45 8.00 -2.92
C ALA A 274 -13.68 7.61 -2.11
N THR A 275 -14.65 6.96 -2.76
CA THR A 275 -15.83 6.41 -2.09
C THR A 275 -16.08 5.01 -2.60
N ARG A 276 -16.30 4.05 -1.71
CA ARG A 276 -16.60 2.65 -2.01
C ARG A 276 -17.80 2.17 -1.22
N LEU A 277 -18.70 1.46 -1.90
CA LEU A 277 -19.79 0.73 -1.27
C LEU A 277 -19.77 -0.70 -1.77
N SER A 278 -19.84 -1.66 -0.87
CA SER A 278 -19.92 -3.07 -1.19
C SER A 278 -20.87 -3.80 -0.26
N THR A 279 -21.41 -4.94 -0.73
CA THR A 279 -22.16 -5.85 0.12
C THR A 279 -21.71 -7.28 -0.18
N ALA A 280 -21.06 -7.93 0.77
CA ALA A 280 -20.71 -9.34 0.67
C ALA A 280 -21.87 -10.19 1.19
N TYR A 281 -22.50 -10.96 0.30
CA TYR A 281 -23.45 -12.00 0.66
C TYR A 281 -22.70 -13.33 0.77
N GLU A 282 -22.77 -13.99 1.92
CA GLU A 282 -22.16 -15.30 2.12
C GLU A 282 -23.18 -16.29 2.67
N LYS A 283 -23.23 -17.48 2.07
CA LYS A 283 -24.05 -18.58 2.52
C LYS A 283 -23.25 -19.87 2.57
N GLU A 284 -23.02 -20.34 3.77
CA GLU A 284 -22.42 -21.65 4.00
C GLU A 284 -23.54 -22.71 4.13
N SER A 285 -23.36 -23.87 3.52
CA SER A 285 -24.27 -25.00 3.57
C SER A 285 -23.45 -26.27 3.60
N HIS A 286 -23.57 -27.07 4.64
CA HIS A 286 -22.94 -28.39 4.85
C HIS A 286 -21.51 -28.58 4.31
N ASN A 287 -21.30 -28.48 3.00
CA ASN A 287 -19.99 -28.63 2.33
C ASN A 287 -19.80 -27.64 1.19
N THR A 288 -20.56 -26.57 1.15
CA THR A 288 -20.46 -25.54 0.11
C THR A 288 -20.51 -24.15 0.73
N LEU A 289 -19.83 -23.19 0.10
CA LEU A 289 -19.95 -21.77 0.38
C LEU A 289 -20.22 -21.02 -0.93
N LEU A 290 -21.25 -20.20 -0.94
CA LEU A 290 -21.48 -19.19 -1.98
C LEU A 290 -21.16 -17.81 -1.41
N SER A 291 -20.29 -17.06 -2.08
CA SER A 291 -19.98 -15.67 -1.75
C SER A 291 -20.16 -14.80 -3.00
N LEU A 292 -20.96 -13.74 -2.87
CA LEU A 292 -21.22 -12.76 -3.93
C LEU A 292 -21.02 -11.36 -3.35
N THR A 293 -20.08 -10.60 -3.92
CA THR A 293 -19.76 -9.26 -3.44
C THR A 293 -19.86 -8.24 -4.57
N PRO A 294 -21.05 -7.70 -4.88
CA PRO A 294 -21.19 -6.52 -5.70
C PRO A 294 -20.56 -5.32 -5.01
N TYR A 295 -19.97 -4.42 -5.81
CA TYR A 295 -19.40 -3.16 -5.32
C TYR A 295 -19.54 -2.04 -6.33
N VAL A 296 -19.54 -0.80 -5.82
CA VAL A 296 -19.37 0.42 -6.59
C VAL A 296 -18.23 1.24 -6.00
N ARG A 297 -17.46 1.91 -6.87
CA ARG A 297 -16.37 2.82 -6.48
C ARG A 297 -16.47 4.10 -7.30
N ASN A 298 -16.17 5.23 -6.65
CA ASN A 298 -15.85 6.49 -7.29
C ASN A 298 -14.45 6.91 -6.80
N ASN A 299 -13.55 7.18 -7.71
CA ASN A 299 -12.21 7.68 -7.43
C ASN A 299 -11.95 8.93 -8.25
N PHE A 300 -11.51 9.98 -7.60
CA PHE A 300 -11.09 11.25 -8.17
C PHE A 300 -9.70 11.59 -7.66
N MET A 301 -8.84 12.10 -8.55
CA MET A 301 -7.56 12.66 -8.17
C MET A 301 -7.19 13.81 -9.10
N GLU A 302 -6.92 14.97 -8.50
CA GLU A 302 -6.26 16.08 -9.17
C GLU A 302 -4.89 16.30 -8.54
N TYR A 303 -3.85 16.48 -9.34
CA TYR A 303 -2.52 16.75 -8.80
C TYR A 303 -1.63 17.49 -9.79
N MET A 304 -0.72 18.30 -9.23
CA MET A 304 0.38 18.93 -9.91
C MET A 304 1.67 18.22 -9.48
N PRO A 305 2.24 17.32 -10.32
CA PRO A 305 3.42 16.53 -9.94
C PRO A 305 4.67 17.41 -9.86
N ASN A 306 5.38 17.33 -8.73
CA ASN A 306 6.58 18.15 -8.50
C ASN A 306 7.82 17.71 -9.29
N TRP A 307 7.88 16.48 -9.77
CA TRP A 307 9.04 15.91 -10.45
C TRP A 307 9.14 16.27 -11.95
N SER A 308 8.10 16.85 -12.52
CA SER A 308 7.99 17.05 -13.98
C SER A 308 8.06 18.50 -14.46
N PHE A 309 8.19 19.49 -13.59
CA PHE A 309 8.13 20.91 -13.95
C PHE A 309 9.11 21.35 -15.04
N SER A 310 10.24 20.66 -15.18
CA SER A 310 11.24 20.99 -16.19
C SER A 310 11.02 20.37 -17.57
N TYR A 311 10.06 19.43 -17.71
CA TYR A 311 9.85 18.69 -18.97
C TYR A 311 8.38 18.32 -19.27
N ASP A 312 7.49 18.34 -18.30
CA ASP A 312 6.06 18.04 -18.42
C ASP A 312 5.27 18.81 -17.33
N PRO A 313 5.36 20.15 -17.32
CA PRO A 313 4.69 20.97 -16.31
C PRO A 313 3.18 20.95 -16.56
N SER A 314 2.44 20.26 -15.69
CA SER A 314 1.00 20.05 -15.91
C SER A 314 0.21 19.83 -14.62
N ILE A 315 -1.08 20.20 -14.66
CA ILE A 315 -2.11 19.73 -13.73
C ILE A 315 -2.80 18.55 -14.38
N LYS A 316 -2.99 17.48 -13.61
CA LYS A 316 -3.55 16.20 -14.07
C LYS A 316 -4.76 15.86 -13.22
N GLU A 317 -5.89 15.66 -13.88
CA GLU A 317 -7.14 15.21 -13.28
C GLU A 317 -7.51 13.83 -13.83
N THR A 318 -7.91 12.92 -12.96
CA THR A 318 -8.45 11.61 -13.30
C THR A 318 -9.69 11.32 -12.49
N GLU A 319 -10.73 10.86 -13.14
CA GLU A 319 -11.94 10.38 -12.49
C GLU A 319 -12.30 9.01 -13.03
N SER A 320 -12.80 8.13 -12.16
CA SER A 320 -13.32 6.83 -12.56
C SER A 320 -14.46 6.37 -11.67
N ASN A 321 -15.46 5.73 -12.29
CA ASN A 321 -16.64 5.19 -11.63
C ASN A 321 -16.73 3.70 -11.93
N SER A 322 -16.70 2.84 -10.92
CA SER A 322 -16.69 1.40 -11.12
C SER A 322 -17.96 0.74 -10.63
N LEU A 323 -18.39 -0.27 -11.38
CA LEU A 323 -19.35 -1.27 -10.95
C LEU A 323 -18.71 -2.65 -11.10
N GLY A 324 -18.68 -3.45 -10.05
CA GLY A 324 -18.07 -4.76 -10.12
C GLY A 324 -18.75 -5.82 -9.26
N LEU A 325 -18.29 -7.05 -9.47
CA LEU A 325 -18.77 -8.22 -8.75
C LEU A 325 -17.61 -9.19 -8.52
N LEU A 326 -17.39 -9.58 -7.27
CA LEU A 326 -16.57 -10.73 -6.93
C LEU A 326 -17.51 -11.91 -6.62
N ALA A 327 -17.42 -12.97 -7.40
CA ALA A 327 -18.25 -14.17 -7.22
C ALA A 327 -17.35 -15.38 -6.90
N LYS A 328 -17.75 -16.16 -5.88
CA LYS A 328 -17.01 -17.34 -5.43
C LYS A 328 -17.97 -18.44 -5.02
N TYR A 329 -17.65 -19.68 -5.44
CA TYR A 329 -18.34 -20.87 -5.00
C TYR A 329 -17.32 -21.93 -4.58
N ARG A 330 -17.39 -22.36 -3.32
CA ARG A 330 -16.53 -23.38 -2.71
C ARG A 330 -17.28 -24.69 -2.51
N ILE A 331 -16.60 -25.80 -2.76
CA ILE A 331 -17.09 -27.16 -2.44
C ILE A 331 -16.01 -27.87 -1.63
N ASP A 332 -16.37 -28.40 -0.46
CA ASP A 332 -15.50 -29.16 0.41
C ASP A 332 -15.79 -30.66 0.24
N PHE A 333 -14.76 -31.44 -0.06
CA PHE A 333 -14.81 -32.89 -0.19
C PHE A 333 -14.10 -33.56 0.97
N LYS A 334 -14.76 -34.47 1.69
CA LYS A 334 -14.15 -35.22 2.81
C LYS A 334 -12.95 -36.05 2.41
N PRO A 335 -12.95 -36.80 1.28
CA PRO A 335 -11.75 -37.49 0.81
C PRO A 335 -10.61 -36.50 0.57
N LEU A 336 -9.43 -36.82 1.10
CA LEU A 336 -8.21 -36.02 1.00
C LEU A 336 -8.35 -34.56 1.54
N ARG A 337 -9.41 -34.26 2.31
CA ARG A 337 -9.71 -32.89 2.78
C ARG A 337 -9.55 -31.87 1.64
N THR A 338 -10.21 -32.17 0.53
CA THR A 338 -10.07 -31.35 -0.69
C THR A 338 -11.09 -30.23 -0.69
N ARG A 339 -10.63 -29.03 -0.97
CA ARG A 339 -11.45 -27.83 -1.20
C ARG A 339 -11.28 -27.40 -2.66
N LEU A 340 -12.39 -27.22 -3.36
CA LEU A 340 -12.44 -26.74 -4.72
C LEU A 340 -13.17 -25.41 -4.74
N ILE A 341 -12.54 -24.37 -5.31
CA ILE A 341 -13.08 -23.02 -5.38
C ILE A 341 -13.16 -22.62 -6.85
N PHE A 342 -14.34 -22.15 -7.27
CA PHE A 342 -14.55 -21.50 -8.55
C PHE A 342 -14.93 -20.05 -8.29
N GLY A 343 -14.50 -19.16 -9.15
CA GLY A 343 -14.91 -17.78 -9.03
C GLY A 343 -14.81 -17.04 -10.35
N ALA A 344 -15.38 -15.84 -10.35
CA ALA A 344 -15.21 -14.87 -11.42
C ALA A 344 -15.26 -13.46 -10.84
N ASP A 345 -14.33 -12.62 -11.24
CA ASP A 345 -14.33 -11.20 -10.94
C ASP A 345 -14.76 -10.44 -12.20
N ILE A 346 -15.62 -9.44 -12.02
CA ILE A 346 -16.11 -8.57 -13.08
C ILE A 346 -15.86 -7.14 -12.62
N ASP A 347 -15.29 -6.32 -13.48
CA ASP A 347 -15.07 -4.88 -13.25
C ASP A 347 -15.44 -4.11 -14.54
N TYR A 348 -16.30 -3.13 -14.40
CA TYR A 348 -16.67 -2.18 -15.44
C TYR A 348 -16.43 -0.78 -14.92
N THR A 349 -15.47 -0.08 -15.51
CA THR A 349 -15.00 1.21 -15.02
C THR A 349 -14.86 2.22 -16.15
N PRO A 350 -15.89 3.02 -16.45
CA PRO A 350 -15.71 4.25 -17.22
C PRO A 350 -14.91 5.27 -16.40
N GLY A 351 -14.04 5.98 -17.08
CA GLY A 351 -13.23 7.04 -16.50
C GLY A 351 -12.80 8.06 -17.53
N SER A 352 -12.23 9.15 -17.05
CA SER A 352 -11.75 10.28 -17.86
C SER A 352 -10.40 10.77 -17.36
N ARG A 353 -9.69 11.41 -18.25
CA ARG A 353 -8.45 12.12 -17.95
C ARG A 353 -8.45 13.48 -18.62
N LEU A 354 -8.19 14.52 -17.82
CA LEU A 354 -8.04 15.90 -18.27
C LEU A 354 -6.70 16.44 -17.77
N GLU A 355 -5.88 16.97 -18.66
CA GLU A 355 -4.61 17.59 -18.30
C GLU A 355 -4.47 18.96 -18.95
N HIS A 356 -3.96 19.91 -18.16
CA HIS A 356 -3.59 21.24 -18.63
C HIS A 356 -2.10 21.46 -18.39
N SER A 357 -1.41 22.04 -19.35
CA SER A 357 -0.07 22.57 -19.13
C SER A 357 -0.13 23.75 -18.16
N ILE A 358 0.98 24.04 -17.52
CA ILE A 358 1.16 25.24 -16.70
C ILE A 358 2.41 26.00 -17.12
N ASP A 359 2.34 27.31 -17.04
CA ASP A 359 3.50 28.19 -17.05
C ASP A 359 3.93 28.44 -15.62
N ALA A 360 4.99 27.72 -15.20
CA ALA A 360 5.51 27.77 -13.86
C ALA A 360 6.68 28.75 -13.76
N VAL A 361 6.60 29.68 -12.82
CA VAL A 361 7.64 30.71 -12.57
C VAL A 361 8.63 30.21 -11.53
N LYS A 362 9.94 30.27 -11.85
CA LYS A 362 11.01 29.87 -10.97
C LYS A 362 11.79 31.09 -10.46
N THR A 363 12.00 31.20 -9.14
CA THR A 363 12.83 32.21 -8.49
C THR A 363 13.97 31.51 -7.76
N GLY A 364 15.21 31.65 -8.22
CA GLY A 364 16.31 30.81 -7.79
C GLY A 364 16.03 29.35 -8.15
N ASP A 365 16.04 28.45 -7.18
CA ASP A 365 15.71 27.02 -7.37
C ASP A 365 14.25 26.68 -7.08
N VAL A 366 13.46 27.62 -6.55
CA VAL A 366 12.09 27.42 -6.12
C VAL A 366 11.08 27.80 -7.18
N TYR A 367 10.10 26.94 -7.48
CA TYR A 367 8.92 27.27 -8.28
C TYR A 367 7.91 28.00 -7.40
N THR A 368 7.68 29.28 -7.65
CA THR A 368 6.96 30.17 -6.72
C THR A 368 5.52 30.47 -7.11
N SER A 369 5.17 30.33 -8.38
CA SER A 369 3.82 30.54 -8.88
C SER A 369 3.62 29.83 -10.22
N PHE A 370 2.38 29.74 -10.67
CA PHE A 370 2.03 29.21 -11.98
C PHE A 370 0.76 29.86 -12.52
N THR A 371 0.53 29.72 -13.81
CA THR A 371 -0.73 29.95 -14.48
C THR A 371 -1.11 28.72 -15.29
N THR A 372 -2.38 28.33 -15.25
CA THR A 372 -2.89 27.25 -16.09
C THR A 372 -2.92 27.73 -17.54
N ALA A 373 -2.40 26.92 -18.44
CA ALA A 373 -2.27 27.25 -19.85
C ALA A 373 -3.15 26.30 -20.72
N GLU A 374 -2.58 25.69 -21.76
CA GLU A 374 -3.32 24.93 -22.74
C GLU A 374 -3.75 23.54 -22.24
N LYS A 375 -4.88 23.05 -22.73
CA LYS A 375 -5.29 21.66 -22.57
C LYS A 375 -4.35 20.78 -23.39
N ILE A 376 -3.73 19.78 -22.73
CA ILE A 376 -2.72 18.89 -23.32
C ILE A 376 -3.19 17.44 -23.47
N TYR A 377 -4.15 16.99 -22.66
CA TYR A 377 -4.87 15.73 -22.80
C TYR A 377 -6.30 15.89 -22.35
N ASP A 378 -7.23 15.30 -23.09
CA ASP A 378 -8.65 15.18 -22.75
C ASP A 378 -9.17 13.91 -23.44
N TYR A 379 -9.46 12.88 -22.64
CA TYR A 379 -9.97 11.61 -23.18
C TYR A 379 -10.83 10.87 -22.18
N ASP A 380 -11.70 10.02 -22.71
CA ASP A 380 -12.48 9.06 -21.97
C ASP A 380 -11.92 7.65 -22.22
N VAL A 381 -11.94 6.82 -21.19
CA VAL A 381 -11.55 5.41 -21.30
C VAL A 381 -12.47 4.54 -20.46
N THR A 382 -13.01 3.50 -21.06
CA THR A 382 -13.78 2.49 -20.35
C THR A 382 -12.96 1.22 -20.21
N TYR A 383 -12.62 0.87 -18.98
CA TYR A 383 -11.99 -0.41 -18.65
C TYR A 383 -13.04 -1.46 -18.35
N GLN A 384 -12.88 -2.67 -18.91
CA GLN A 384 -13.73 -3.81 -18.68
C GLN A 384 -12.86 -5.03 -18.39
N ALA A 385 -13.22 -5.80 -17.36
CA ALA A 385 -12.54 -7.02 -17.00
C ALA A 385 -13.53 -8.14 -16.68
N VAL A 386 -13.23 -9.34 -17.20
CA VAL A 386 -13.94 -10.58 -16.83
C VAL A 386 -12.88 -11.64 -16.56
N SER A 387 -12.81 -12.11 -15.33
CA SER A 387 -11.68 -12.91 -14.86
C SER A 387 -12.13 -14.14 -14.08
N PRO A 388 -12.48 -15.25 -14.77
CA PRO A 388 -12.78 -16.52 -14.11
C PRO A 388 -11.51 -17.15 -13.53
N TYR A 389 -11.67 -17.87 -12.41
CA TYR A 389 -10.58 -18.62 -11.78
C TYR A 389 -11.07 -19.92 -11.14
N VAL A 390 -10.12 -20.84 -10.98
CA VAL A 390 -10.29 -22.07 -10.21
C VAL A 390 -9.12 -22.26 -9.26
N HIS A 391 -9.40 -22.71 -8.07
CA HIS A 391 -8.41 -23.01 -7.04
C HIS A 391 -8.74 -24.32 -6.34
N VAL A 392 -7.75 -25.16 -6.14
CA VAL A 392 -7.86 -26.46 -5.48
C VAL A 392 -6.85 -26.49 -4.34
N GLU A 393 -7.32 -26.92 -3.17
CA GLU A 393 -6.49 -27.25 -2.02
C GLU A 393 -6.79 -28.71 -1.63
N THR A 394 -5.76 -29.47 -1.32
CA THR A 394 -5.91 -30.87 -0.90
C THR A 394 -4.87 -31.28 0.14
N SER A 395 -5.29 -32.07 1.11
CA SER A 395 -4.44 -32.63 2.15
C SER A 395 -4.50 -34.15 2.11
N PRO A 396 -3.68 -34.81 1.25
CA PRO A 396 -3.67 -36.26 1.10
C PRO A 396 -3.20 -37.01 2.34
N SER A 397 -2.53 -36.35 3.25
CA SER A 397 -2.18 -36.81 4.58
C SER A 397 -2.28 -35.68 5.59
N GLU A 398 -2.06 -35.97 6.87
CA GLU A 398 -2.05 -34.98 7.94
C GLU A 398 -0.89 -33.96 7.80
N ASN A 399 0.20 -34.41 7.17
CA ASN A 399 1.42 -33.62 7.04
C ASN A 399 1.50 -32.82 5.73
N TRP A 400 0.86 -33.26 4.65
CA TRP A 400 0.94 -32.63 3.36
C TRP A 400 -0.31 -31.80 3.03
N ARG A 401 -0.09 -30.58 2.55
CA ARG A 401 -1.09 -29.76 1.92
C ARG A 401 -0.55 -29.26 0.59
N PHE A 402 -1.33 -29.43 -0.46
CA PHE A 402 -1.04 -28.93 -1.80
C PHE A 402 -2.12 -27.95 -2.21
N ASN A 403 -1.73 -26.96 -2.98
CA ASN A 403 -2.67 -26.07 -3.66
C ASN A 403 -2.26 -25.85 -5.12
N ALA A 404 -3.25 -25.64 -5.97
CA ALA A 404 -3.08 -25.28 -7.35
C ALA A 404 -4.18 -24.28 -7.74
N GLY A 405 -3.82 -23.26 -8.49
CA GLY A 405 -4.76 -22.25 -8.98
C GLY A 405 -4.48 -21.88 -10.42
N LEU A 406 -5.53 -21.49 -11.12
CA LEU A 406 -5.46 -20.93 -12.45
C LEU A 406 -6.50 -19.83 -12.58
N ARG A 407 -6.07 -18.67 -13.01
CA ARG A 407 -6.94 -17.54 -13.35
C ARG A 407 -6.73 -17.18 -14.82
N TYR A 408 -7.80 -16.86 -15.49
CA TYR A 408 -7.78 -16.25 -16.81
C TYR A 408 -8.33 -14.84 -16.72
N ASP A 409 -7.55 -13.86 -17.12
CA ASP A 409 -7.96 -12.47 -17.18
C ASP A 409 -8.21 -12.08 -18.63
N ASN A 410 -9.37 -11.47 -18.91
CA ASN A 410 -9.68 -10.83 -20.18
C ASN A 410 -10.04 -9.39 -19.89
N LEU A 411 -9.18 -8.48 -20.35
CA LEU A 411 -9.22 -7.05 -20.04
C LEU A 411 -9.37 -6.28 -21.35
N GLN A 412 -10.19 -5.24 -21.38
CA GLN A 412 -10.38 -4.37 -22.52
C GLN A 412 -10.38 -2.91 -22.10
N TYR A 413 -9.71 -2.07 -22.88
CA TYR A 413 -9.86 -0.62 -22.85
C TYR A 413 -10.57 -0.16 -24.10
N ASP A 414 -11.60 0.68 -23.95
CA ASP A 414 -12.28 1.42 -25.01
C ASP A 414 -11.98 2.90 -24.82
N TYR A 415 -11.10 3.43 -25.66
CA TYR A 415 -10.53 4.76 -25.56
C TYR A 415 -11.15 5.69 -26.59
N THR A 416 -11.52 6.89 -26.19
CA THR A 416 -12.01 7.97 -27.04
C THR A 416 -11.22 9.24 -26.79
N ASN A 417 -10.57 9.76 -27.82
CA ASN A 417 -9.84 11.01 -27.78
C ASN A 417 -10.81 12.20 -27.95
N ASN A 418 -10.82 13.13 -27.00
CA ASN A 418 -11.64 14.35 -27.07
C ASN A 418 -10.88 15.56 -27.64
N MET A 419 -9.66 15.35 -28.16
CA MET A 419 -8.80 16.35 -28.80
C MET A 419 -8.55 16.00 -30.26
N ALA A 420 -7.82 16.86 -30.97
CA ALA A 420 -7.37 16.51 -32.32
C ALA A 420 -6.31 15.40 -32.26
N ASP A 421 -6.41 14.46 -33.19
CA ASP A 421 -5.39 13.41 -33.34
C ASP A 421 -4.02 13.97 -33.72
N GLY A 422 -2.96 13.30 -33.29
CA GLY A 422 -1.58 13.64 -33.64
C GLY A 422 -0.86 14.44 -32.55
N ALA A 423 0.11 15.24 -32.93
CA ALA A 423 1.01 15.92 -32.02
C ALA A 423 0.57 17.35 -31.69
N LEU A 424 0.45 17.66 -30.41
CA LEU A 424 0.37 19.03 -29.91
C LEU A 424 1.77 19.44 -29.41
N VAL A 425 2.29 20.57 -29.91
CA VAL A 425 3.57 21.13 -29.46
C VAL A 425 3.32 22.45 -28.76
N ILE A 426 3.78 22.55 -27.53
CA ILE A 426 3.67 23.77 -26.71
C ILE A 426 5.03 24.21 -26.19
N ASN A 427 5.15 25.47 -25.74
CA ASN A 427 6.38 26.06 -25.21
C ASN A 427 6.14 26.64 -23.82
N PRO A 428 6.01 25.80 -22.75
CA PRO A 428 5.86 26.31 -21.40
C PRO A 428 7.09 27.13 -20.95
N GLU A 429 6.86 28.21 -20.21
CA GLU A 429 7.95 29.10 -19.75
C GLU A 429 8.98 28.38 -18.87
N SER A 430 8.56 27.34 -18.13
CA SER A 430 9.44 26.56 -17.24
C SER A 430 10.31 25.52 -17.95
N THR A 431 10.10 25.27 -19.23
CA THR A 431 10.83 24.28 -20.02
C THR A 431 11.88 24.92 -20.92
N ARG A 432 13.03 24.26 -21.10
CA ARG A 432 14.09 24.74 -21.98
C ARG A 432 13.75 24.58 -23.46
N PHE A 433 12.96 23.56 -23.79
CA PHE A 433 12.59 23.17 -25.15
C PHE A 433 11.09 23.00 -25.26
N PRO A 434 10.53 23.09 -26.47
CA PRO A 434 9.12 22.71 -26.69
C PRO A 434 8.82 21.32 -26.15
N VAL A 435 7.62 21.14 -25.63
CA VAL A 435 7.12 19.85 -25.18
C VAL A 435 6.09 19.36 -26.18
N THR A 436 6.23 18.12 -26.60
CA THR A 436 5.30 17.45 -27.53
C THR A 436 4.41 16.48 -26.75
N TYR A 437 3.11 16.53 -27.05
CA TYR A 437 2.10 15.62 -26.51
C TYR A 437 1.41 14.93 -27.69
N ASN A 438 1.66 13.64 -27.85
CA ASN A 438 1.04 12.82 -28.89
C ASN A 438 -0.33 12.31 -28.40
N HIS A 439 -1.35 12.47 -29.24
CA HIS A 439 -2.72 12.02 -28.99
C HIS A 439 -3.02 10.83 -29.90
N PRO A 440 -3.21 9.62 -29.32
CA PRO A 440 -3.64 8.44 -30.08
C PRO A 440 -5.04 8.67 -30.67
N VAL A 441 -5.33 8.03 -31.80
CA VAL A 441 -6.69 7.94 -32.33
C VAL A 441 -7.55 7.02 -31.43
N ASP A 442 -8.87 7.14 -31.55
CA ASP A 442 -9.81 6.23 -30.87
C ASP A 442 -9.40 4.76 -31.09
N ALA A 443 -9.37 4.01 -30.01
CA ALA A 443 -8.85 2.64 -30.05
C ALA A 443 -9.52 1.72 -29.03
N LYS A 444 -9.53 0.41 -29.38
CA LYS A 444 -9.81 -0.65 -28.42
C LYS A 444 -8.55 -1.49 -28.25
N VAL A 445 -8.14 -1.68 -27.00
CA VAL A 445 -6.95 -2.46 -26.66
C VAL A 445 -7.37 -3.59 -25.73
N ASP A 446 -7.03 -4.82 -26.10
CA ASP A 446 -7.42 -6.03 -25.39
C ASP A 446 -6.19 -6.75 -24.83
N PHE A 447 -6.31 -7.27 -23.61
CA PHE A 447 -5.30 -8.13 -23.00
C PHE A 447 -5.94 -9.41 -22.49
N ALA A 448 -5.28 -10.53 -22.74
CA ALA A 448 -5.69 -11.83 -22.23
C ALA A 448 -4.51 -12.57 -21.62
N HIS A 449 -4.66 -13.09 -20.40
CA HIS A 449 -3.55 -13.75 -19.73
C HIS A 449 -4.00 -14.86 -18.78
N PHE A 450 -3.16 -15.91 -18.67
CA PHE A 450 -3.33 -17.00 -17.70
C PHE A 450 -2.30 -16.86 -16.57
N SER A 451 -2.78 -16.92 -15.34
CA SER A 451 -1.94 -16.85 -14.13
C SER A 451 -2.03 -18.14 -13.31
N PRO A 452 -1.18 -19.14 -13.56
CA PRO A 452 -1.09 -20.35 -12.76
C PRO A 452 -0.37 -20.10 -11.44
N LYS A 453 -0.75 -20.86 -10.40
CA LYS A 453 0.01 -21.02 -9.16
C LYS A 453 0.03 -22.48 -8.70
N LEU A 454 1.12 -22.87 -8.08
CA LEU A 454 1.29 -24.18 -7.43
C LEU A 454 1.95 -23.98 -6.08
N GLY A 455 1.51 -24.73 -5.09
CA GLY A 455 2.11 -24.65 -3.77
C GLY A 455 2.01 -25.95 -3.00
N ALA A 456 2.95 -26.15 -2.09
CA ALA A 456 3.00 -27.26 -1.17
C ALA A 456 3.43 -26.78 0.22
N ALA A 457 2.78 -27.29 1.25
CA ALA A 457 3.21 -27.13 2.63
C ALA A 457 3.35 -28.51 3.26
N TYR A 458 4.36 -28.68 4.11
CA TYR A 458 4.64 -29.91 4.83
C TYR A 458 4.87 -29.64 6.32
N THR A 459 4.09 -30.29 7.15
CA THR A 459 4.22 -30.23 8.61
C THR A 459 5.17 -31.32 9.07
N PHE A 460 6.40 -30.96 9.44
CA PHE A 460 7.39 -31.89 9.99
C PHE A 460 6.98 -32.35 11.40
N ASN A 461 6.50 -31.38 12.18
CA ASN A 461 5.96 -31.58 13.52
C ASN A 461 5.17 -30.29 13.93
N GLU A 462 4.62 -30.27 15.14
CA GLU A 462 3.82 -29.13 15.65
C GLU A 462 4.59 -27.77 15.68
N SER A 463 5.93 -27.81 15.67
CA SER A 463 6.78 -26.64 15.81
C SER A 463 7.53 -26.24 14.53
N LEU A 464 7.39 -27.03 13.44
CA LEU A 464 8.11 -26.80 12.19
C LEU A 464 7.27 -27.17 10.97
N ASN A 465 7.01 -26.18 10.11
CA ASN A 465 6.39 -26.32 8.82
C ASN A 465 7.34 -25.81 7.72
N GLY A 466 7.42 -26.53 6.61
CA GLY A 466 8.08 -26.10 5.41
C GLY A 466 7.07 -25.80 4.32
N PHE A 467 7.38 -24.88 3.43
CA PHE A 467 6.54 -24.56 2.29
C PHE A 467 7.36 -24.23 1.05
N ALA A 468 6.76 -24.45 -0.10
CA ALA A 468 7.30 -24.03 -1.39
C ALA A 468 6.17 -23.61 -2.32
N SER A 469 6.41 -22.60 -3.16
CA SER A 469 5.46 -22.16 -4.16
C SER A 469 6.11 -21.73 -5.49
N TYR A 470 5.37 -21.93 -6.56
CA TYR A 470 5.58 -21.29 -7.85
C TYR A 470 4.35 -20.43 -8.16
N ARG A 471 4.57 -19.20 -8.58
CA ARG A 471 3.51 -18.27 -8.93
C ARG A 471 3.90 -17.50 -10.19
N HIS A 472 3.02 -17.55 -11.17
CA HIS A 472 3.11 -16.73 -12.38
C HIS A 472 2.16 -15.54 -12.25
N ALA A 473 2.61 -14.38 -12.70
CA ALA A 473 1.85 -13.15 -12.67
C ALA A 473 2.02 -12.35 -13.96
N PHE A 474 1.09 -11.43 -14.17
CA PHE A 474 1.17 -10.46 -15.24
C PHE A 474 0.72 -9.08 -14.76
N ARG A 475 1.08 -8.07 -15.54
CA ARG A 475 0.57 -6.71 -15.40
C ARG A 475 0.25 -6.16 -16.78
N ALA A 476 -1.02 -5.87 -17.04
CA ALA A 476 -1.41 -5.12 -18.23
C ALA A 476 -0.89 -3.67 -18.12
N PRO A 477 -0.46 -3.02 -19.20
CA PRO A 477 -0.20 -1.59 -19.20
C PRO A 477 -1.44 -0.82 -18.75
N SER A 478 -1.26 0.21 -17.89
CA SER A 478 -2.37 1.06 -17.46
C SER A 478 -2.79 2.05 -18.56
N GLU A 479 -3.98 2.64 -18.40
CA GLU A 479 -4.50 3.62 -19.35
C GLU A 479 -3.48 4.74 -19.67
N GLY A 480 -2.83 5.28 -18.63
CA GLY A 480 -1.85 6.33 -18.81
C GLY A 480 -0.55 5.89 -19.49
N GLN A 481 -0.21 4.58 -19.46
CA GLN A 481 0.95 4.06 -20.18
C GLN A 481 0.64 3.84 -21.67
N ILE A 482 -0.61 3.56 -22.02
CA ILE A 482 -1.06 3.32 -23.39
C ILE A 482 -1.44 4.63 -24.08
N PHE A 483 -2.29 5.44 -23.46
CA PHE A 483 -2.98 6.57 -24.10
C PHE A 483 -2.37 7.93 -23.78
N ARG A 484 -1.35 8.00 -22.91
CA ARG A 484 -0.60 9.21 -22.58
C ARG A 484 0.90 9.03 -22.90
N PRO A 485 1.27 8.89 -24.18
CA PRO A 485 2.66 8.63 -24.57
C PRO A 485 3.62 9.81 -24.34
N GLY A 486 3.12 11.02 -24.10
CA GLY A 486 3.93 12.24 -24.03
C GLY A 486 4.56 12.52 -25.39
N SER A 487 5.89 12.70 -25.41
CA SER A 487 6.64 12.91 -26.67
C SER A 487 7.01 11.62 -27.40
N ASN A 488 6.71 10.45 -26.82
CA ASN A 488 6.91 9.17 -27.49
C ASN A 488 5.79 8.93 -28.51
N ASP A 489 6.06 8.08 -29.50
CA ASP A 489 5.01 7.58 -30.36
C ASP A 489 4.00 6.76 -29.56
N ALA A 490 2.74 6.80 -29.98
CA ALA A 490 1.69 6.02 -29.34
C ALA A 490 1.96 4.51 -29.52
N SER A 491 2.05 3.79 -28.40
CA SER A 491 2.30 2.35 -28.38
C SER A 491 1.04 1.61 -27.94
N LEU A 492 0.13 1.37 -28.89
CA LEU A 492 -1.10 0.61 -28.66
C LEU A 492 -0.87 -0.91 -28.58
N ASP A 493 0.28 -1.40 -29.07
CA ASP A 493 0.65 -2.82 -29.19
C ASP A 493 1.54 -3.32 -28.03
N LEU A 494 1.46 -2.68 -26.86
CA LEU A 494 2.22 -3.12 -25.70
C LEU A 494 1.70 -4.47 -25.18
N ASP A 495 2.62 -5.37 -24.88
CA ASP A 495 2.32 -6.64 -24.21
C ASP A 495 2.28 -6.48 -22.68
N PRO A 496 1.57 -7.36 -21.96
CA PRO A 496 1.65 -7.42 -20.51
C PRO A 496 3.05 -7.78 -20.01
N VAL A 497 3.50 -7.10 -18.95
CA VAL A 497 4.69 -7.48 -18.18
C VAL A 497 4.42 -8.81 -17.48
N LYS A 498 5.37 -9.73 -17.48
CA LYS A 498 5.24 -11.09 -16.93
C LYS A 498 6.23 -11.30 -15.78
N VAL A 499 5.78 -12.02 -14.76
CA VAL A 499 6.61 -12.36 -13.59
C VAL A 499 6.49 -13.84 -13.26
N ASP A 500 7.63 -14.49 -13.10
CA ASP A 500 7.72 -15.85 -12.55
C ASP A 500 8.43 -15.80 -11.18
N SER A 501 7.82 -16.38 -10.16
CA SER A 501 8.35 -16.36 -8.79
C SER A 501 8.38 -17.76 -8.19
N PHE A 502 9.54 -18.12 -7.65
CA PHE A 502 9.76 -19.31 -6.84
C PHE A 502 10.06 -18.90 -5.40
N GLU A 503 9.44 -19.56 -4.45
CA GLU A 503 9.63 -19.30 -3.03
C GLU A 503 9.73 -20.62 -2.28
N ILE A 504 10.65 -20.68 -1.31
CA ILE A 504 10.76 -21.77 -0.34
C ILE A 504 10.97 -21.17 1.05
N GLY A 505 10.35 -21.76 2.06
CA GLY A 505 10.54 -21.26 3.43
C GLY A 505 10.22 -22.28 4.51
N LEU A 506 10.57 -21.88 5.72
CA LEU A 506 10.31 -22.59 6.97
C LEU A 506 9.61 -21.64 7.94
N ARG A 507 8.63 -22.13 8.67
CA ARG A 507 7.97 -21.39 9.75
C ARG A 507 7.60 -22.30 10.89
N GLY A 508 7.49 -21.74 12.09
CA GLY A 508 7.07 -22.53 13.22
C GLY A 508 7.26 -21.89 14.58
N ASN A 509 6.91 -22.68 15.58
CA ASN A 509 6.94 -22.30 17.00
C ASN A 509 7.74 -23.37 17.78
N PRO A 510 9.09 -23.32 17.77
CA PRO A 510 9.91 -24.33 18.46
C PRO A 510 9.67 -24.35 19.98
N THR A 511 9.16 -23.26 20.51
CA THR A 511 8.65 -23.17 21.89
C THR A 511 7.39 -22.27 21.87
N LYS A 512 6.59 -22.29 22.94
CA LYS A 512 5.44 -21.38 23.11
C LYS A 512 5.84 -19.90 23.14
N LEU A 513 7.13 -19.61 23.34
CA LEU A 513 7.66 -18.26 23.49
C LEU A 513 8.38 -17.74 22.24
N LEU A 514 8.54 -18.58 21.19
CA LEU A 514 9.30 -18.23 20.00
C LEU A 514 8.52 -18.62 18.74
N ASN A 515 8.26 -17.64 17.91
CA ASN A 515 7.73 -17.81 16.55
C ASN A 515 8.77 -17.32 15.54
N TYR A 516 8.97 -18.06 14.46
CA TYR A 516 9.86 -17.63 13.37
C TYR A 516 9.30 -17.99 12.01
N GLU A 517 9.72 -17.23 11.00
CA GLU A 517 9.55 -17.51 9.59
C GLU A 517 10.80 -17.07 8.85
N VAL A 518 11.30 -17.94 7.97
CA VAL A 518 12.37 -17.62 7.03
C VAL A 518 11.95 -18.07 5.66
N SER A 519 12.16 -17.21 4.65
CA SER A 519 11.90 -17.55 3.25
C SER A 519 13.02 -17.07 2.35
N ILE A 520 13.19 -17.77 1.24
CA ILE A 520 14.08 -17.41 0.14
C ILE A 520 13.21 -17.32 -1.10
N TYR A 521 13.36 -16.25 -1.88
CA TYR A 521 12.65 -16.07 -3.12
C TYR A 521 13.60 -15.80 -4.29
N TYR A 522 13.14 -16.20 -5.46
CA TYR A 522 13.76 -15.95 -6.76
C TYR A 522 12.66 -15.57 -7.74
N MET A 523 12.73 -14.36 -8.32
CA MET A 523 11.68 -13.80 -9.15
C MET A 523 12.28 -13.13 -10.38
N THR A 524 11.81 -13.51 -11.57
CA THR A 524 12.16 -12.87 -12.84
C THR A 524 10.98 -12.06 -13.35
N LYS A 525 11.26 -10.86 -13.85
CA LYS A 525 10.27 -10.01 -14.52
C LYS A 525 10.73 -9.81 -15.96
N LYS A 526 9.85 -10.09 -16.91
CA LYS A 526 10.09 -10.04 -18.35
C LYS A 526 9.10 -9.13 -19.06
N ASP A 527 9.47 -8.71 -20.25
CA ASP A 527 8.65 -7.83 -21.07
C ASP A 527 8.34 -6.50 -20.37
N ASP A 528 9.28 -6.01 -19.51
CA ASP A 528 9.09 -4.73 -18.85
C ASP A 528 9.19 -3.56 -19.82
N LEU A 529 8.49 -2.47 -19.51
CA LEU A 529 8.38 -1.34 -20.40
C LEU A 529 9.63 -0.45 -20.30
N VAL A 530 10.31 -0.26 -21.40
CA VAL A 530 11.48 0.61 -21.54
C VAL A 530 11.27 1.62 -22.66
N THR A 531 11.92 2.79 -22.57
CA THR A 531 11.94 3.76 -23.67
C THR A 531 13.06 3.39 -24.64
N TYR A 532 12.71 2.93 -25.84
CA TYR A 532 13.62 2.73 -26.95
C TYR A 532 13.80 4.04 -27.72
N GLU A 533 15.02 4.35 -28.13
CA GLU A 533 15.34 5.47 -29.00
C GLU A 533 16.01 4.94 -30.27
N ASP A 534 15.43 5.23 -31.44
CA ASP A 534 15.99 4.84 -32.73
C ASP A 534 17.32 5.57 -32.97
N PRO A 535 18.41 4.87 -33.22
CA PRO A 535 19.74 5.49 -33.33
C PRO A 535 19.92 6.34 -34.61
N VAL A 536 18.97 6.35 -35.53
CA VAL A 536 19.03 7.09 -36.78
C VAL A 536 18.06 8.27 -36.79
N THR A 537 16.82 8.06 -36.38
CA THR A 537 15.77 9.07 -36.39
C THR A 537 15.65 9.83 -35.06
N GLU A 538 16.24 9.30 -33.99
CA GLU A 538 16.10 9.77 -32.60
C GLU A 538 14.64 9.73 -32.06
N ASP A 539 13.74 9.06 -32.80
CA ASP A 539 12.37 8.84 -32.37
C ASP A 539 12.34 7.92 -31.16
N ARG A 540 11.43 8.22 -30.23
CA ARG A 540 11.27 7.47 -28.98
C ARG A 540 9.96 6.71 -28.97
N THR A 541 10.03 5.46 -28.57
CA THR A 541 8.90 4.55 -28.46
C THR A 541 8.98 3.75 -27.16
N THR A 542 7.85 3.51 -26.50
CA THR A 542 7.78 2.57 -25.39
C THR A 542 7.66 1.15 -25.93
N VAL A 543 8.52 0.24 -25.49
CA VAL A 543 8.56 -1.16 -25.94
C VAL A 543 8.68 -2.13 -24.76
N ASN A 544 8.26 -3.37 -24.97
CA ASN A 544 8.47 -4.47 -24.04
C ASN A 544 9.83 -5.15 -24.29
N ALA A 545 10.88 -4.65 -23.67
CA ALA A 545 12.25 -5.13 -23.89
C ALA A 545 13.07 -5.32 -22.61
N GLY A 546 12.50 -5.01 -21.43
CA GLY A 546 13.20 -5.12 -20.16
C GLY A 546 13.07 -6.50 -19.51
N GLU A 547 14.19 -7.04 -18.98
CA GLU A 547 14.19 -8.20 -18.10
C GLU A 547 14.96 -7.88 -16.83
N THR A 548 14.36 -8.21 -15.66
CA THR A 548 14.98 -7.97 -14.35
C THR A 548 14.90 -9.21 -13.48
N LEU A 549 15.86 -9.34 -12.56
CA LEU A 549 15.95 -10.41 -11.59
C LEU A 549 15.89 -9.85 -10.17
N HIS A 550 15.03 -10.43 -9.34
CA HIS A 550 14.83 -10.08 -7.95
C HIS A 550 14.99 -11.34 -7.08
N ARG A 551 15.90 -11.32 -6.12
CA ARG A 551 16.15 -12.44 -5.22
C ARG A 551 16.50 -11.96 -3.82
N GLY A 552 16.16 -12.77 -2.82
CA GLY A 552 16.47 -12.39 -1.44
C GLY A 552 16.11 -13.44 -0.42
N ILE A 553 16.48 -13.11 0.81
CA ILE A 553 16.12 -13.86 2.01
C ILE A 553 15.38 -12.94 2.97
N GLU A 554 14.31 -13.45 3.58
CA GLU A 554 13.49 -12.73 4.55
C GLU A 554 13.43 -13.52 5.85
N LEU A 555 13.52 -12.84 6.98
CA LEU A 555 13.48 -13.41 8.33
C LEU A 555 12.53 -12.62 9.22
N GLY A 556 11.54 -13.29 9.77
CA GLY A 556 10.70 -12.79 10.84
C GLY A 556 10.91 -13.59 12.12
N LEU A 557 11.06 -12.93 13.26
CA LEU A 557 11.20 -13.59 14.55
C LEU A 557 10.45 -12.80 15.62
N ASN A 558 9.64 -13.50 16.41
CA ASN A 558 8.95 -12.97 17.58
C ASN A 558 9.23 -13.86 18.78
N SER A 559 9.69 -13.28 19.88
CA SER A 559 10.01 -14.00 21.11
C SER A 559 9.45 -13.31 22.35
N GLN A 560 8.61 -14.01 23.09
CA GLN A 560 8.15 -13.62 24.42
C GLN A 560 9.07 -14.24 25.46
N PHE A 561 10.26 -13.68 25.70
CA PHE A 561 11.28 -14.31 26.56
C PHE A 561 11.01 -14.14 28.06
N SER A 562 10.06 -13.29 28.47
CA SER A 562 9.47 -13.27 29.81
C SER A 562 8.04 -12.74 29.75
N LYS A 563 7.33 -12.76 30.87
CA LYS A 563 5.96 -12.21 30.94
C LYS A 563 5.88 -10.72 30.58
N ASP A 564 6.96 -9.96 30.82
CA ASP A 564 7.02 -8.50 30.64
C ASP A 564 7.82 -8.09 29.41
N TRP A 565 8.57 -9.00 28.77
CA TRP A 565 9.47 -8.66 27.69
C TRP A 565 9.20 -9.46 26.41
N LYS A 566 9.01 -8.73 25.31
CA LYS A 566 8.89 -9.29 23.95
C LYS A 566 9.97 -8.69 23.06
N PHE A 567 10.57 -9.52 22.23
CA PHE A 567 11.48 -9.14 21.16
C PHE A 567 10.87 -9.49 19.81
N SER A 568 10.98 -8.60 18.83
CA SER A 568 10.55 -8.85 17.45
C SER A 568 11.63 -8.37 16.49
N LEU A 569 11.91 -9.15 15.46
CA LEU A 569 12.83 -8.84 14.37
C LEU A 569 12.16 -9.12 13.05
N SER A 570 12.22 -8.13 12.16
CA SER A 570 11.94 -8.24 10.73
C SER A 570 13.22 -7.89 9.99
N TYR A 571 13.69 -8.76 9.10
CA TYR A 571 14.90 -8.54 8.31
C TYR A 571 14.71 -9.08 6.91
N ALA A 572 15.22 -8.36 5.92
CA ALA A 572 15.35 -8.87 4.56
C ALA A 572 16.67 -8.40 3.95
N LYS A 573 17.29 -9.30 3.18
CA LYS A 573 18.41 -8.97 2.29
C LYS A 573 18.04 -9.31 0.87
N ASN A 574 18.11 -8.30 0.00
CA ASN A 574 17.62 -8.34 -1.37
C ASN A 574 18.73 -8.02 -2.36
N LYS A 575 18.59 -8.55 -3.57
CA LYS A 575 19.38 -8.14 -4.71
C LYS A 575 18.48 -8.05 -5.94
N HIS A 576 18.51 -6.90 -6.62
CA HIS A 576 17.72 -6.61 -7.79
C HIS A 576 18.65 -6.18 -8.93
N THR A 577 18.60 -6.87 -10.07
CA THR A 577 19.52 -6.64 -11.21
C THR A 577 18.76 -6.50 -12.51
N PHE A 578 19.27 -5.66 -13.40
CA PHE A 578 18.90 -5.65 -14.79
C PHE A 578 19.57 -6.84 -15.48
N GLU A 579 18.78 -7.75 -16.06
CA GLU A 579 19.32 -8.86 -16.84
C GLU A 579 19.46 -8.46 -18.31
N THR A 580 18.44 -7.81 -18.85
CA THR A 580 18.44 -7.17 -20.17
C THR A 580 17.76 -5.82 -20.04
N TRP A 581 18.50 -4.74 -20.23
CA TRP A 581 17.96 -3.40 -20.09
C TRP A 581 18.71 -2.38 -20.93
N VAL A 582 18.15 -2.05 -22.08
CA VAL A 582 18.67 -0.99 -22.95
C VAL A 582 17.63 0.13 -23.01
N GLU A 583 17.99 1.28 -22.48
CA GLU A 583 17.11 2.44 -22.42
C GLU A 583 17.77 3.65 -23.05
N ARG A 584 17.11 4.29 -24.02
CA ARG A 584 17.62 5.44 -24.78
C ARG A 584 19.03 5.23 -25.31
N GLY A 585 19.28 4.05 -25.90
CA GLY A 585 20.57 3.68 -26.45
C GLY A 585 21.67 3.34 -25.43
N THR A 586 21.39 3.37 -24.14
CA THR A 586 22.35 2.99 -23.09
C THR A 586 22.02 1.59 -22.56
N ASP A 587 23.02 0.71 -22.51
CA ASP A 587 22.89 -0.64 -21.95
C ASP A 587 23.25 -0.65 -20.46
N PHE A 588 22.28 -0.99 -19.62
CA PHE A 588 22.40 -1.12 -18.17
C PHE A 588 22.40 -2.58 -17.71
N SER A 589 22.40 -3.55 -18.62
CA SER A 589 22.37 -4.98 -18.31
C SER A 589 23.53 -5.37 -17.37
N GLY A 590 23.22 -6.15 -16.34
CA GLY A 590 24.14 -6.57 -15.29
C GLY A 590 24.25 -5.60 -14.11
N ASN A 591 23.80 -4.36 -14.23
CA ASN A 591 23.80 -3.39 -13.14
C ASN A 591 22.72 -3.73 -12.10
N GLU A 592 22.92 -3.29 -10.87
CA GLU A 592 21.87 -3.30 -9.85
C GLU A 592 20.85 -2.20 -10.12
N ILE A 593 19.58 -2.51 -9.85
CA ILE A 593 18.50 -1.55 -10.07
C ILE A 593 18.60 -0.44 -9.03
N GLN A 594 18.47 0.80 -9.45
CA GLN A 594 18.46 1.97 -8.57
C GLN A 594 17.27 1.96 -7.61
N SER A 595 17.38 2.69 -6.49
CA SER A 595 16.32 2.79 -5.45
C SER A 595 15.88 1.43 -4.90
N ALA A 596 16.79 0.49 -4.82
CA ALA A 596 16.57 -0.88 -4.35
C ALA A 596 17.45 -1.18 -3.14
N PRO A 597 17.01 -0.88 -1.90
CA PRO A 597 17.80 -1.13 -0.71
C PRO A 597 18.20 -2.60 -0.59
N GLU A 598 19.51 -2.85 -0.38
CA GLU A 598 20.01 -4.21 -0.22
C GLU A 598 19.49 -4.87 1.06
N GLU A 599 19.34 -4.08 2.12
CA GLU A 599 18.88 -4.56 3.42
C GLU A 599 17.77 -3.66 3.96
N VAL A 600 16.75 -4.27 4.55
CA VAL A 600 15.73 -3.58 5.35
C VAL A 600 15.50 -4.36 6.63
N ALA A 601 15.47 -3.65 7.77
CA ALA A 601 15.24 -4.28 9.06
C ALA A 601 14.41 -3.41 9.99
N ASN A 602 13.62 -4.08 10.84
CA ASN A 602 12.88 -3.45 11.92
C ASN A 602 13.00 -4.34 13.16
N THR A 603 13.63 -3.84 14.21
CA THR A 603 13.85 -4.58 15.45
C THR A 603 13.15 -3.87 16.60
N ARG A 604 12.38 -4.60 17.39
CA ARG A 604 11.60 -4.03 18.49
C ARG A 604 11.82 -4.80 19.78
N ILE A 605 11.97 -4.03 20.86
CA ILE A 605 11.95 -4.53 22.22
C ILE A 605 10.76 -3.89 22.95
N ASN A 606 9.84 -4.71 23.41
CA ASN A 606 8.66 -4.28 24.15
C ASN A 606 8.82 -4.66 25.63
N TYR A 607 8.53 -3.73 26.51
CA TYR A 607 8.53 -3.91 27.96
C TYR A 607 7.17 -3.52 28.52
N SER A 608 6.45 -4.48 29.12
CA SER A 608 5.12 -4.33 29.68
C SER A 608 5.11 -4.55 31.20
N PRO A 609 5.73 -3.64 31.99
CA PRO A 609 5.75 -3.78 33.46
C PRO A 609 4.37 -3.50 34.05
N SER A 610 4.11 -4.05 35.23
CA SER A 610 2.86 -3.78 35.97
C SER A 610 2.64 -2.29 36.25
N LEU A 611 3.72 -1.47 36.30
CA LEU A 611 3.66 -0.02 36.48
C LEU A 611 2.89 0.70 35.35
N LEU A 612 2.90 0.15 34.15
CA LEU A 612 2.17 0.71 32.99
C LEU A 612 0.69 0.26 32.96
N ASN A 613 0.25 -0.49 33.97
CA ASN A 613 -1.14 -0.91 34.18
C ASN A 613 -1.76 -1.59 32.92
N GLY A 614 -0.99 -2.47 32.27
CA GLY A 614 -1.36 -3.15 31.02
C GLY A 614 -0.83 -2.48 29.76
N GLY A 615 -0.28 -1.27 29.87
CA GLY A 615 0.43 -0.61 28.78
C GLY A 615 1.83 -1.18 28.53
N ARG A 616 2.52 -0.63 27.53
CA ARG A 616 3.87 -1.04 27.14
C ARG A 616 4.78 0.15 26.82
N ALA A 617 6.07 -0.06 26.97
CA ALA A 617 7.12 0.78 26.40
C ALA A 617 7.79 -0.01 25.27
N GLU A 618 8.01 0.61 24.13
CA GLU A 618 8.63 0.02 22.96
C GLU A 618 9.84 0.84 22.53
N LEU A 619 10.97 0.16 22.35
CA LEU A 619 12.13 0.68 21.62
C LEU A 619 12.16 -0.01 20.25
N GLU A 620 12.16 0.78 19.18
CA GLU A 620 12.22 0.32 17.80
C GLU A 620 13.48 0.86 17.14
N TRP A 621 14.21 -0.03 16.45
CA TRP A 621 15.29 0.29 15.55
C TRP A 621 14.89 -0.05 14.13
N VAL A 622 14.97 0.95 13.23
CA VAL A 622 14.66 0.83 11.81
C VAL A 622 15.95 1.02 11.03
N HIS A 623 16.23 0.11 10.11
CA HIS A 623 17.40 0.15 9.23
C HIS A 623 16.99 0.06 7.78
N LEU A 624 17.44 1.02 7.00
CA LEU A 624 17.41 1.01 5.54
C LEU A 624 18.85 0.95 5.04
N GLY A 625 19.22 -0.12 4.31
CA GLY A 625 20.55 -0.33 3.76
C GLY A 625 20.86 0.60 2.58
N GLU A 626 22.07 0.51 2.10
CA GLU A 626 22.52 1.28 0.94
C GLU A 626 21.83 0.87 -0.35
N TYR A 627 21.74 1.80 -1.31
CA TYR A 627 21.25 1.54 -2.66
C TYR A 627 21.86 2.51 -3.69
N TRP A 628 21.87 2.09 -4.95
CA TRP A 628 22.29 2.94 -6.06
C TRP A 628 21.27 4.04 -6.36
N MET A 629 21.77 5.25 -6.58
CA MET A 629 20.96 6.44 -6.86
C MET A 629 20.68 6.63 -8.37
N ASP A 630 21.38 5.88 -9.22
CA ASP A 630 21.31 5.93 -10.68
C ASP A 630 21.45 4.54 -11.32
N GLN A 631 20.92 4.36 -12.55
CA GLN A 631 20.97 3.11 -13.29
C GLN A 631 22.40 2.68 -13.69
N SER A 632 23.33 3.64 -13.81
CA SER A 632 24.72 3.38 -14.17
C SER A 632 25.56 2.89 -12.98
N ASN A 633 24.99 2.82 -11.79
CA ASN A 633 25.65 2.44 -10.54
C ASN A 633 26.90 3.30 -10.25
N THR A 634 26.77 4.61 -10.39
CA THR A 634 27.89 5.54 -10.16
C THR A 634 27.92 6.15 -8.77
N GLN A 635 26.73 6.34 -8.16
CA GLN A 635 26.59 6.94 -6.84
C GLN A 635 25.64 6.11 -5.95
N LYS A 636 26.00 5.97 -4.66
CA LYS A 636 25.17 5.29 -3.66
C LYS A 636 24.64 6.24 -2.59
N TYR A 637 23.41 6.02 -2.17
CA TYR A 637 22.93 6.46 -0.88
C TYR A 637 23.35 5.45 0.18
N SER A 638 23.94 5.90 1.28
CA SER A 638 24.51 5.02 2.31
C SER A 638 23.48 4.36 3.23
N GLY A 639 22.17 4.64 3.00
CA GLY A 639 21.12 4.18 3.90
C GLY A 639 21.06 5.00 5.21
N HIS A 640 20.25 4.54 6.15
CA HIS A 640 20.10 5.19 7.46
C HIS A 640 19.57 4.25 8.53
N GLU A 641 19.74 4.69 9.77
CA GLU A 641 19.21 4.02 10.96
C GLU A 641 18.42 5.01 11.80
N LEU A 642 17.23 4.60 12.24
CA LEU A 642 16.38 5.42 13.10
C LEU A 642 16.04 4.65 14.38
N ILE A 643 15.95 5.39 15.48
CA ILE A 643 15.51 4.87 16.77
C ILE A 643 14.23 5.59 17.15
N ASN A 644 13.19 4.81 17.45
CA ASN A 644 11.88 5.30 17.86
C ASN A 644 11.53 4.76 19.26
N LEU A 645 10.84 5.58 20.04
CA LEU A 645 10.29 5.22 21.35
C LEU A 645 8.78 5.41 21.34
N ARG A 646 8.05 4.42 21.86
CA ARG A 646 6.61 4.52 22.09
C ARG A 646 6.29 4.06 23.50
N MET A 647 5.30 4.66 24.11
CA MET A 647 4.82 4.24 25.43
C MET A 647 3.30 4.45 25.52
N ASN A 648 2.62 3.43 26.02
CA ASN A 648 1.20 3.44 26.32
C ASN A 648 1.02 3.21 27.83
N TYR A 649 0.07 3.92 28.44
CA TYR A 649 -0.30 3.78 29.84
C TYR A 649 -1.82 3.77 29.99
N PHE A 650 -2.36 2.75 30.62
CA PHE A 650 -3.78 2.68 30.94
C PHE A 650 -4.04 3.23 32.35
N ALA A 651 -4.50 4.48 32.41
CA ALA A 651 -4.89 5.08 33.70
C ALA A 651 -6.11 4.36 34.31
N THR A 652 -7.02 3.87 33.47
CA THR A 652 -8.12 2.97 33.80
C THR A 652 -8.28 1.95 32.69
N ARG A 653 -9.20 1.00 32.81
CA ARG A 653 -9.54 0.06 31.73
C ARG A 653 -10.14 0.73 30.48
N THR A 654 -10.64 1.96 30.66
CA THR A 654 -11.34 2.73 29.61
C THR A 654 -10.58 3.98 29.19
N PHE A 655 -9.47 4.32 29.85
CA PHE A 655 -8.70 5.53 29.54
C PHE A 655 -7.21 5.21 29.40
N GLU A 656 -6.73 5.39 28.15
CA GLU A 656 -5.34 5.24 27.75
C GLU A 656 -4.73 6.61 27.47
N THR A 657 -3.46 6.77 27.81
CA THR A 657 -2.61 7.86 27.33
C THR A 657 -1.38 7.26 26.65
N PHE A 658 -0.86 7.94 25.65
CA PHE A 658 0.32 7.45 24.94
C PHE A 658 1.20 8.59 24.42
N ILE A 659 2.47 8.27 24.25
CA ILE A 659 3.47 9.13 23.62
C ILE A 659 4.27 8.35 22.61
N ARG A 660 4.70 9.04 21.54
CA ARG A 660 5.61 8.52 20.51
C ARG A 660 6.69 9.56 20.26
N LEU A 661 7.95 9.17 20.39
CA LEU A 661 9.10 9.98 20.03
C LEU A 661 9.82 9.28 18.86
N MET A 662 9.63 9.82 17.68
CA MET A 662 10.19 9.29 16.44
C MET A 662 11.55 9.93 16.18
N ASN A 663 12.47 9.16 15.54
CA ASN A 663 13.82 9.62 15.25
C ASN A 663 14.51 10.24 16.49
N VAL A 664 14.58 9.49 17.59
CA VAL A 664 15.08 9.96 18.91
C VAL A 664 16.46 10.60 18.82
N THR A 665 17.32 10.07 17.94
CA THR A 665 18.70 10.55 17.75
C THR A 665 18.81 11.79 16.89
N ASP A 666 17.70 12.29 16.37
CA ASP A 666 17.63 13.44 15.44
C ASP A 666 18.54 13.26 14.22
N LYS A 667 18.53 12.03 13.68
CA LYS A 667 19.36 11.68 12.53
C LYS A 667 18.84 12.37 11.28
N THR A 668 19.71 13.09 10.57
CA THR A 668 19.42 13.56 9.20
C THR A 668 19.48 12.36 8.27
N TYR A 669 18.41 12.14 7.49
CA TYR A 669 18.28 11.04 6.54
C TYR A 669 17.41 11.44 5.35
N ALA A 670 17.52 10.72 4.24
CA ALA A 670 16.69 10.93 3.07
C ALA A 670 15.66 9.80 2.92
N THR A 671 14.40 10.16 2.64
CA THR A 671 13.36 9.20 2.24
C THR A 671 13.59 8.74 0.81
N SER A 672 14.15 9.60 -0.07
CA SER A 672 14.61 9.19 -1.40
C SER A 672 15.84 9.99 -1.78
N ALA A 673 16.73 9.36 -2.55
CA ALA A 673 17.94 9.97 -3.09
C ALA A 673 18.08 9.60 -4.57
N SER A 674 18.58 10.52 -5.39
CA SER A 674 18.79 10.32 -6.82
C SER A 674 20.06 11.05 -7.28
N PHE A 675 20.73 10.48 -8.27
CA PHE A 675 21.85 11.10 -8.94
C PHE A 675 21.54 11.25 -10.42
N SER A 676 21.61 12.46 -10.92
CA SER A 676 21.33 12.77 -12.33
C SER A 676 22.11 13.99 -12.77
N ARG A 677 22.63 13.98 -14.00
CA ARG A 677 23.39 15.09 -14.60
C ARG A 677 24.58 15.57 -13.75
N GLY A 678 25.20 14.65 -12.98
CA GLY A 678 26.36 14.95 -12.13
C GLY A 678 26.02 15.50 -10.75
N GLU A 679 24.74 15.59 -10.38
CA GLU A 679 24.27 16.13 -9.10
C GLU A 679 23.48 15.11 -8.30
N SER A 680 23.75 15.06 -6.99
CA SER A 680 22.96 14.31 -6.02
C SER A 680 21.81 15.16 -5.49
N THR A 681 20.63 14.57 -5.40
CA THR A 681 19.46 15.22 -4.80
C THR A 681 18.80 14.30 -3.78
N PHE A 682 18.27 14.88 -2.71
CA PHE A 682 17.74 14.17 -1.56
C PHE A 682 16.36 14.72 -1.16
N ALA A 683 15.43 13.84 -0.82
CA ALA A 683 14.20 14.22 -0.12
C ALA A 683 14.44 14.05 1.39
N PRO A 684 14.54 15.13 2.17
CA PRO A 684 14.80 15.03 3.59
C PRO A 684 13.69 14.29 4.33
N GLY A 685 14.09 13.38 5.23
CA GLY A 685 13.18 12.69 6.15
C GLY A 685 12.86 13.52 7.38
N MET A 686 11.78 13.17 8.07
CA MET A 686 11.27 13.90 9.24
C MET A 686 12.30 13.92 10.38
N PRO A 687 12.61 15.09 10.99
CA PRO A 687 13.50 15.19 12.14
C PRO A 687 12.88 14.49 13.36
N ARG A 688 13.57 14.55 14.52
CA ARG A 688 13.00 14.07 15.77
C ARG A 688 11.64 14.72 16.00
N THR A 689 10.60 13.90 16.23
CA THR A 689 9.21 14.35 16.30
C THR A 689 8.50 13.69 17.45
N LEU A 690 7.85 14.49 18.30
CA LEU A 690 7.04 14.05 19.42
C LEU A 690 5.54 14.08 19.08
N TYR A 691 4.86 12.98 19.39
CA TYR A 691 3.40 12.87 19.38
C TYR A 691 2.92 12.44 20.76
N ALA A 692 1.74 12.94 21.17
CA ALA A 692 1.08 12.50 22.37
C ALA A 692 -0.44 12.42 22.13
N GLY A 693 -1.10 11.54 22.86
CA GLY A 693 -2.54 11.41 22.75
C GLY A 693 -3.20 10.73 23.94
N ALA A 694 -4.50 10.77 23.91
CA ALA A 694 -5.34 10.08 24.87
C ALA A 694 -6.54 9.45 24.17
N GLU A 695 -6.92 8.28 24.63
CA GLU A 695 -8.06 7.53 24.13
C GLU A 695 -9.01 7.21 25.31
N TYR A 696 -10.30 7.39 25.08
CA TYR A 696 -11.34 7.02 26.02
C TYR A 696 -12.35 6.09 25.37
N LYS A 697 -12.63 4.98 26.04
CA LYS A 697 -13.65 4.00 25.67
C LYS A 697 -14.82 4.09 26.67
N PHE A 698 -16.00 4.41 26.14
CA PHE A 698 -17.24 4.53 26.92
C PHE A 698 -17.95 3.19 27.04
#